data_abda85510da7e9f5dbebbf4ee473707f
#
_entry.id   abda85510da7e9f5dbebbf4ee473707f
#
_cell.length_a   1.000
_cell.length_b   1.000
_cell.length_c   1.000
_cell.angle_alpha   90.00
_cell.angle_beta   90.00
_cell.angle_gamma   90.00
#
_symmetry.space_group_name_H-M   'P 1'
#
loop_
_entity.id
_entity.type
_entity.pdbx_description
1 polymer ?
#
loop_
_entity_poly.entity_id
_entity_poly.type
_entity_poly.pdbx_seq_one_letter_code
_entity_poly.pdbx_strand_id
1 'polypeptide(L)'
;MPIKHLDAYLSERKHVQTLPLSTLSDSRLGIDAAHYLQLLLDTPPSREPLLAATGGAPLALVSRLESDLRVLEKLRIKPVFVFPGLIPNKKIRPQLQQEYAEAIRDRQAAWGKYENGQEDAATKLFEGRANIVQWDIWRMVLRIFRHRNVEYLVAPYVSWAQLIYLQRHPKSYIHAIFGPTETLLYPGVDKLITSIDLTSSSPTFSFISKRAFLTDLQLNEEQFLDTGILVGCEHSPPFPPTAHEVTLKAIVDMVKYYKSGHAAVSAFAEHPAVKMTYYLEHFARTRCMIKYSLILSSEGTVQPLPLAANGSSPSGPSPHHPPHHPSMSDVPQDLHEIFTNRLPDEVFLYLSRGLITPQPLVWLTSGQILEPPPLDNGETTEYRRFVKEVVTDYQTGPRATALALISNVLNGFWNGRRVAGCFWFEPPQGPQGPSNHGQKTINHNSTQTGQLAERVAGWLVPYAIVEEELRRQNSSTIDFALCLGATANERFAARTRIRKDKIDKNHHNPDHPPLEKKDEVVANVIWRFLELRGFLQTSHTHGALARAMHAAIKAARVNDKFQDPLYLFLELVRAGVMHGHLWTNRAFSGGPSFGTDDEKQCMLLVMRVLSIVPLNAKPQAWSAPLSRELLVFNSFVKSLTRALRILLEVTSLNMLLRGDAKRVRDDYLDIALSLPFQVDVNTGFGILAKVYLDALTHINGRQCVRDANAEGVREAKQLALEICEETFPGIKNPKGEVERGFRFWDCALTAMRLMHSEKAVLPELAEQFEAAEAWLRPMRP
;
A
#
# COMPACT_ATOMS: atom_id res chain seq x y z
N MET A 1 -14.28 4.29 11.24
CA MET A 1 -15.69 4.78 11.12
C MET A 1 -15.87 5.88 12.15
N PRO A 2 -16.51 7.02 11.82
CA PRO A 2 -16.75 8.07 12.80
C PRO A 2 -17.62 7.55 13.97
N ILE A 3 -17.47 8.15 15.14
CA ILE A 3 -18.34 7.85 16.28
C ILE A 3 -19.78 8.04 15.80
N LYS A 4 -20.57 6.96 15.81
CA LYS A 4 -21.92 7.01 15.24
C LYS A 4 -22.74 8.14 15.84
N HIS A 5 -23.41 8.90 15.01
CA HIS A 5 -24.30 10.02 15.39
C HIS A 5 -23.65 11.22 16.10
N LEU A 6 -22.34 11.20 16.40
CA LEU A 6 -21.69 12.33 17.09
C LEU A 6 -21.59 13.55 16.18
N ASP A 7 -21.18 13.39 14.92
CA ASP A 7 -21.03 14.51 13.98
C ASP A 7 -22.36 15.24 13.72
N ALA A 8 -23.46 14.47 13.59
CA ALA A 8 -24.81 15.03 13.47
C ALA A 8 -25.19 15.82 14.73
N TYR A 9 -24.96 15.26 15.92
CA TYR A 9 -25.22 15.95 17.19
C TYR A 9 -24.43 17.26 17.29
N LEU A 10 -23.14 17.25 17.01
CA LEU A 10 -22.27 18.42 17.08
C LEU A 10 -22.72 19.53 16.12
N SER A 11 -23.17 19.15 14.93
CA SER A 11 -23.70 20.09 13.92
C SER A 11 -25.05 20.68 14.35
N GLU A 12 -25.99 19.86 14.78
CA GLU A 12 -27.32 20.27 15.24
C GLU A 12 -27.26 21.21 16.47
N ARG A 13 -26.34 20.92 17.40
CA ARG A 13 -26.14 21.72 18.59
C ARG A 13 -25.19 22.91 18.44
N LYS A 14 -24.70 23.15 17.21
CA LYS A 14 -23.79 24.26 16.85
C LYS A 14 -22.47 24.26 17.65
N HIS A 15 -21.95 23.08 17.97
CA HIS A 15 -20.65 22.94 18.62
C HIS A 15 -19.48 23.08 17.62
N VAL A 16 -19.75 23.05 16.33
CA VAL A 16 -18.76 23.27 15.28
C VAL A 16 -18.60 24.78 15.04
N GLN A 17 -17.38 25.29 15.25
CA GLN A 17 -17.03 26.69 15.02
C GLN A 17 -16.11 26.81 13.82
N THR A 18 -16.35 27.80 12.95
CA THR A 18 -15.55 28.03 11.74
C THR A 18 -14.79 29.34 11.85
N LEU A 19 -13.50 29.31 11.56
CA LEU A 19 -12.59 30.46 11.56
C LEU A 19 -11.80 30.54 10.27
N PRO A 20 -11.29 31.74 9.89
CA PRO A 20 -10.35 31.87 8.80
C PRO A 20 -9.06 31.10 9.08
N LEU A 21 -8.54 30.40 8.06
CA LEU A 21 -7.33 29.59 8.19
C LEU A 21 -6.09 30.45 8.54
N SER A 22 -6.10 31.74 8.20
CA SER A 22 -5.06 32.70 8.58
C SER A 22 -4.84 32.83 10.09
N THR A 23 -5.81 32.43 10.91
CA THR A 23 -5.66 32.37 12.39
C THR A 23 -4.57 31.39 12.83
N LEU A 24 -4.26 30.40 11.99
CA LEU A 24 -3.21 29.41 12.23
C LEU A 24 -1.86 29.80 11.61
N SER A 25 -1.72 31.03 11.09
CA SER A 25 -0.44 31.49 10.51
C SER A 25 0.71 31.35 11.50
N ASP A 26 1.89 31.01 10.98
CA ASP A 26 3.12 30.76 11.73
C ASP A 26 3.04 29.60 12.74
N SER A 27 2.05 28.74 12.57
CA SER A 27 1.88 27.55 13.42
C SER A 27 2.30 26.24 12.74
N ARG A 28 2.46 25.20 13.55
CA ARG A 28 2.67 23.82 13.09
C ARG A 28 1.36 23.06 13.27
N LEU A 29 0.81 22.58 12.16
CA LEU A 29 -0.45 21.87 12.12
C LEU A 29 -0.18 20.36 11.99
N GLY A 30 -0.52 19.60 13.03
CA GLY A 30 -0.53 18.14 12.98
C GLY A 30 -1.73 17.62 12.22
N ILE A 31 -1.49 16.79 11.23
CA ILE A 31 -2.52 16.27 10.33
C ILE A 31 -2.53 14.75 10.40
N ASP A 32 -3.71 14.17 10.68
CA ASP A 32 -3.92 12.74 10.47
C ASP A 32 -3.90 12.46 8.98
N ALA A 33 -2.82 11.80 8.54
CA ALA A 33 -2.59 11.56 7.12
C ALA A 33 -3.65 10.65 6.49
N ALA A 34 -4.15 9.64 7.24
CA ALA A 34 -5.18 8.74 6.74
C ALA A 34 -6.51 9.47 6.53
N HIS A 35 -6.92 10.26 7.51
CA HIS A 35 -8.13 11.07 7.43
C HIS A 35 -8.06 12.09 6.29
N TYR A 36 -6.94 12.82 6.18
CA TYR A 36 -6.72 13.79 5.12
C TYR A 36 -6.77 13.16 3.72
N LEU A 37 -6.08 12.03 3.53
CA LEU A 37 -6.09 11.33 2.25
C LEU A 37 -7.47 10.78 1.90
N GLN A 38 -8.23 10.30 2.89
CA GLN A 38 -9.61 9.86 2.67
C GLN A 38 -10.50 11.02 2.21
N LEU A 39 -10.39 12.19 2.85
CA LEU A 39 -11.13 13.38 2.44
C LEU A 39 -10.77 13.81 1.02
N LEU A 40 -9.49 13.74 0.63
CA LEU A 40 -9.08 14.03 -0.75
C LEU A 40 -9.69 13.04 -1.76
N LEU A 41 -9.73 11.75 -1.43
CA LEU A 41 -10.31 10.73 -2.29
C LEU A 41 -11.83 10.86 -2.42
N ASP A 42 -12.50 11.40 -1.40
CA ASP A 42 -13.95 11.57 -1.38
C ASP A 42 -14.39 12.87 -2.06
N THR A 43 -13.48 13.82 -2.32
CA THR A 43 -13.83 15.14 -2.92
C THR A 43 -13.50 15.22 -4.41
N PRO A 44 -14.39 15.80 -5.24
CA PRO A 44 -14.00 16.28 -6.56
C PRO A 44 -12.94 17.41 -6.41
N PRO A 45 -11.92 17.54 -7.25
CA PRO A 45 -11.60 16.83 -8.49
C PRO A 45 -10.62 15.66 -8.32
N SER A 46 -10.24 15.27 -7.11
CA SER A 46 -9.37 14.09 -6.90
C SER A 46 -10.10 12.79 -7.20
N ARG A 47 -11.42 12.85 -7.21
CA ARG A 47 -12.31 11.77 -7.53
C ARG A 47 -12.40 11.60 -9.03
N GLU A 48 -11.81 10.56 -9.54
CA GLU A 48 -11.87 10.21 -10.95
C GLU A 48 -13.00 9.21 -11.16
N PRO A 49 -13.97 9.54 -12.03
CA PRO A 49 -14.94 8.56 -12.48
C PRO A 49 -14.23 7.30 -12.97
N LEU A 50 -14.77 6.13 -12.66
CA LEU A 50 -14.29 4.84 -13.14
C LEU A 50 -12.91 4.42 -12.62
N LEU A 51 -12.35 5.09 -11.61
CA LEU A 51 -11.06 4.70 -11.03
C LEU A 51 -11.01 3.22 -10.62
N ALA A 52 -12.07 2.71 -9.98
CA ALA A 52 -12.18 1.31 -9.58
C ALA A 52 -12.17 0.34 -10.77
N ALA A 53 -12.48 0.82 -11.97
CA ALA A 53 -12.47 0.03 -13.21
C ALA A 53 -11.17 0.15 -14.00
N THR A 54 -10.31 1.12 -13.71
CA THR A 54 -9.01 1.29 -14.38
C THR A 54 -7.84 0.72 -13.59
N GLY A 55 -8.01 0.51 -12.29
CA GLY A 55 -7.01 -0.07 -11.42
C GLY A 55 -5.88 0.87 -10.97
N GLY A 56 -5.85 2.12 -11.39
CA GLY A 56 -4.82 3.10 -11.05
C GLY A 56 -5.08 3.89 -9.77
N ALA A 57 -4.10 4.67 -9.32
CA ALA A 57 -4.34 5.76 -8.37
C ALA A 57 -4.92 6.97 -9.10
N PRO A 58 -5.70 7.84 -8.41
CA PRO A 58 -6.23 9.04 -9.03
C PRO A 58 -5.10 9.94 -9.53
N LEU A 59 -5.08 10.26 -10.82
CA LEU A 59 -4.06 11.14 -11.40
C LEU A 59 -4.16 12.56 -10.81
N ALA A 60 -5.37 13.03 -10.54
CA ALA A 60 -5.63 14.34 -9.96
C ALA A 60 -5.18 14.47 -8.49
N LEU A 61 -4.98 13.37 -7.77
CA LEU A 61 -4.59 13.38 -6.35
C LEU A 61 -3.26 14.12 -6.13
N VAL A 62 -2.28 13.91 -7.00
CA VAL A 62 -0.97 14.56 -6.91
C VAL A 62 -1.10 16.08 -7.03
N SER A 63 -1.81 16.57 -8.05
CA SER A 63 -1.99 18.00 -8.27
C SER A 63 -2.82 18.65 -7.17
N ARG A 64 -3.79 17.94 -6.63
CA ARG A 64 -4.59 18.41 -5.50
C ARG A 64 -3.76 18.55 -4.23
N LEU A 65 -3.02 17.51 -3.87
CA LEU A 65 -2.12 17.53 -2.71
C LEU A 65 -1.09 18.67 -2.81
N GLU A 66 -0.47 18.84 -3.98
CA GLU A 66 0.45 19.95 -4.20
C GLU A 66 -0.21 21.33 -4.10
N SER A 67 -1.45 21.46 -4.56
CA SER A 67 -2.22 22.71 -4.42
C SER A 67 -2.47 23.04 -2.94
N ASP A 68 -2.91 22.06 -2.17
CA ASP A 68 -3.17 22.22 -0.74
C ASP A 68 -1.91 22.61 0.03
N LEU A 69 -0.77 21.97 -0.28
CA LEU A 69 0.53 22.32 0.31
C LEU A 69 0.97 23.76 -0.01
N ARG A 70 0.71 24.24 -1.25
CA ARG A 70 1.00 25.64 -1.62
C ARG A 70 0.14 26.65 -0.85
N VAL A 71 -1.13 26.32 -0.58
CA VAL A 71 -2.01 27.19 0.23
C VAL A 71 -1.49 27.28 1.67
N LEU A 72 -1.14 26.14 2.27
CA LEU A 72 -0.56 26.10 3.62
C LEU A 72 0.76 26.88 3.68
N GLU A 73 1.65 26.71 2.70
CA GLU A 73 2.92 27.42 2.58
C GLU A 73 2.70 28.95 2.47
N LYS A 74 1.75 29.39 1.63
CA LYS A 74 1.38 30.80 1.48
C LYS A 74 0.91 31.43 2.80
N LEU A 75 0.18 30.67 3.61
CA LEU A 75 -0.26 31.09 4.94
C LEU A 75 0.78 30.87 6.04
N ARG A 76 1.98 30.40 5.71
CA ARG A 76 3.07 30.07 6.65
C ARG A 76 2.66 29.04 7.70
N ILE A 77 1.76 28.12 7.34
CA ILE A 77 1.38 26.99 8.17
C ILE A 77 2.27 25.81 7.80
N LYS A 78 2.99 25.24 8.78
CA LYS A 78 3.84 24.06 8.57
C LYS A 78 3.07 22.79 8.89
N PRO A 79 2.67 22.00 7.89
CA PRO A 79 2.00 20.72 8.15
C PRO A 79 3.00 19.66 8.66
N VAL A 80 2.54 18.85 9.60
CA VAL A 80 3.22 17.65 10.11
C VAL A 80 2.25 16.49 9.95
N PHE A 81 2.49 15.63 8.98
CA PHE A 81 1.60 14.50 8.69
C PHE A 81 1.96 13.29 9.54
N VAL A 82 0.99 12.71 10.21
CA VAL A 82 1.16 11.49 10.98
C VAL A 82 0.34 10.36 10.37
N PHE A 83 1.04 9.34 9.87
CA PHE A 83 0.42 8.14 9.31
C PHE A 83 0.17 7.09 10.40
N PRO A 84 -0.91 6.30 10.33
CA PRO A 84 -1.12 5.18 11.21
C PRO A 84 -0.10 4.07 10.92
N GLY A 85 0.31 3.34 11.95
CA GLY A 85 1.24 2.22 11.87
C GLY A 85 0.56 0.86 11.94
N LEU A 86 0.89 0.09 12.99
CA LEU A 86 0.33 -1.23 13.21
C LEU A 86 -1.10 -1.16 13.71
N ILE A 87 -1.86 -2.19 13.43
CA ILE A 87 -3.24 -2.32 13.91
C ILE A 87 -3.19 -2.87 15.34
N PRO A 88 -3.71 -2.12 16.32
CA PRO A 88 -3.79 -2.56 17.70
C PRO A 88 -4.77 -3.67 17.82
N ASN A 89 -5.09 -4.58 18.07
CA ASN A 89 -6.12 -5.60 18.26
C ASN A 89 -6.33 -6.55 17.08
N LYS A 90 -6.14 -7.83 17.33
CA LYS A 90 -6.31 -8.92 16.36
C LYS A 90 -7.75 -9.12 15.87
N LYS A 91 -8.76 -8.56 16.54
CA LYS A 91 -10.19 -8.85 16.32
C LYS A 91 -10.91 -7.89 15.35
N ILE A 92 -10.21 -6.99 14.68
CA ILE A 92 -10.80 -6.00 13.72
C ILE A 92 -11.33 -6.63 12.42
N ARG A 93 -11.26 -7.92 12.23
CA ARG A 93 -11.49 -8.64 10.98
C ARG A 93 -12.93 -8.77 10.50
N PRO A 94 -13.94 -8.93 11.33
CA PRO A 94 -15.31 -9.06 10.83
C PRO A 94 -15.75 -7.84 10.02
N GLN A 95 -15.29 -6.63 10.41
CA GLN A 95 -15.62 -5.39 9.71
C GLN A 95 -14.96 -5.30 8.34
N LEU A 96 -13.65 -5.61 8.23
CA LEU A 96 -12.95 -5.65 6.95
C LEU A 96 -13.53 -6.69 6.00
N GLN A 97 -13.93 -7.86 6.50
CA GLN A 97 -14.59 -8.86 5.68
C GLN A 97 -15.95 -8.40 5.17
N GLN A 98 -16.72 -7.70 5.98
CA GLN A 98 -17.99 -7.10 5.58
C GLN A 98 -17.78 -5.99 4.54
N GLU A 99 -16.81 -5.10 4.75
CA GLU A 99 -16.44 -4.05 3.80
C GLU A 99 -16.01 -4.62 2.45
N TYR A 100 -15.23 -5.71 2.45
CA TYR A 100 -14.85 -6.42 1.23
C TYR A 100 -16.05 -7.04 0.51
N ALA A 101 -16.96 -7.64 1.25
CA ALA A 101 -18.17 -8.23 0.67
C ALA A 101 -19.10 -7.18 0.05
N GLU A 102 -19.22 -6.01 0.69
CA GLU A 102 -19.96 -4.87 0.15
C GLU A 102 -19.28 -4.32 -1.11
N ALA A 103 -17.98 -4.11 -1.08
CA ALA A 103 -17.20 -3.64 -2.22
C ALA A 103 -17.27 -4.61 -3.42
N ILE A 104 -17.29 -5.92 -3.19
CA ILE A 104 -17.47 -6.91 -4.25
C ILE A 104 -18.84 -6.76 -4.90
N ARG A 105 -19.92 -6.65 -4.10
CA ARG A 105 -21.29 -6.50 -4.61
C ARG A 105 -21.45 -5.22 -5.45
N ASP A 106 -20.91 -4.10 -4.96
CA ASP A 106 -21.00 -2.81 -5.66
C ASP A 106 -20.27 -2.87 -7.01
N ARG A 107 -19.11 -3.51 -7.08
CA ARG A 107 -18.35 -3.69 -8.34
C ARG A 107 -19.05 -4.64 -9.31
N GLN A 108 -19.63 -5.74 -8.83
CA GLN A 108 -20.43 -6.64 -9.66
C GLN A 108 -21.62 -5.90 -10.28
N ALA A 109 -22.33 -5.11 -9.48
CA ALA A 109 -23.45 -4.30 -9.96
C ALA A 109 -22.99 -3.25 -10.97
N ALA A 110 -21.84 -2.58 -10.73
CA ALA A 110 -21.28 -1.59 -11.65
C ALA A 110 -20.91 -2.21 -13.00
N TRP A 111 -20.22 -3.33 -13.01
CA TRP A 111 -19.88 -4.06 -14.25
C TRP A 111 -21.12 -4.56 -14.99
N GLY A 112 -22.10 -5.10 -14.26
CA GLY A 112 -23.38 -5.53 -14.87
C GLY A 112 -24.12 -4.37 -15.56
N LYS A 113 -24.10 -3.17 -14.99
CA LYS A 113 -24.68 -1.97 -15.62
C LYS A 113 -23.88 -1.50 -16.83
N TYR A 114 -22.55 -1.49 -16.73
CA TYR A 114 -21.67 -1.11 -17.84
C TYR A 114 -21.84 -2.05 -19.03
N GLU A 115 -21.84 -3.35 -18.82
CA GLU A 115 -22.03 -4.37 -19.85
C GLU A 115 -23.42 -4.33 -20.50
N ASN A 116 -24.42 -3.77 -19.81
CA ASN A 116 -25.76 -3.54 -20.34
C ASN A 116 -25.94 -2.15 -20.98
N GLY A 117 -24.85 -1.39 -21.22
CA GLY A 117 -24.88 -0.07 -21.85
C GLY A 117 -25.40 1.07 -20.96
N GLN A 118 -25.51 0.85 -19.64
CA GLN A 118 -25.95 1.85 -18.66
C GLN A 118 -24.74 2.56 -18.05
N GLU A 119 -23.95 3.28 -18.85
CA GLU A 119 -22.66 3.84 -18.45
C GLU A 119 -22.76 4.86 -17.29
N ASP A 120 -23.76 5.77 -17.32
CA ASP A 120 -23.97 6.75 -16.25
C ASP A 120 -24.27 6.08 -14.89
N ALA A 121 -25.05 5.01 -14.91
CA ALA A 121 -25.38 4.28 -13.69
C ALA A 121 -24.19 3.45 -13.19
N ALA A 122 -23.40 2.91 -14.10
CA ALA A 122 -22.15 2.22 -13.77
C ALA A 122 -21.12 3.19 -13.18
N THR A 123 -20.95 4.37 -13.78
CA THR A 123 -20.06 5.43 -13.32
C THR A 123 -20.34 5.80 -11.87
N LYS A 124 -21.61 6.04 -11.51
CA LYS A 124 -22.02 6.35 -10.14
C LYS A 124 -21.63 5.26 -9.14
N LEU A 125 -21.73 4.00 -9.52
CA LEU A 125 -21.35 2.88 -8.67
C LEU A 125 -19.83 2.73 -8.55
N PHE A 126 -19.08 2.95 -9.64
CA PHE A 126 -17.61 2.96 -9.61
C PHE A 126 -17.06 4.14 -8.80
N GLU A 127 -17.70 5.31 -8.84
CA GLU A 127 -17.34 6.48 -8.04
C GLU A 127 -17.61 6.30 -6.54
N GLY A 128 -18.64 5.54 -6.20
CA GLY A 128 -19.18 5.46 -4.84
C GLY A 128 -18.22 4.95 -3.77
N ARG A 129 -17.26 4.12 -4.14
CA ARG A 129 -16.20 3.63 -3.24
C ARG A 129 -14.95 3.31 -4.06
N ALA A 130 -14.08 4.30 -4.22
CA ALA A 130 -12.72 4.03 -4.70
C ALA A 130 -11.99 3.22 -3.64
N ASN A 131 -11.98 1.90 -3.78
CA ASN A 131 -11.23 1.00 -2.88
C ASN A 131 -9.73 1.09 -3.15
N ILE A 132 -9.16 2.27 -2.96
CA ILE A 132 -7.72 2.46 -2.96
C ILE A 132 -7.24 2.03 -1.59
N VAL A 133 -6.41 1.01 -1.56
CA VAL A 133 -5.69 0.65 -0.36
C VAL A 133 -4.73 1.80 -0.07
N GLN A 134 -4.85 2.44 1.08
CA GLN A 134 -4.00 3.60 1.43
C GLN A 134 -2.50 3.31 1.30
N TRP A 135 -2.07 2.07 1.55
CA TRP A 135 -0.70 1.61 1.36
C TRP A 135 -0.18 1.80 -0.07
N ASP A 136 -1.04 1.72 -1.08
CA ASP A 136 -0.64 1.87 -2.48
C ASP A 136 -0.28 3.31 -2.82
N ILE A 137 -0.97 4.28 -2.20
CA ILE A 137 -0.71 5.70 -2.44
C ILE A 137 0.38 6.29 -1.53
N TRP A 138 0.75 5.61 -0.43
CA TRP A 138 1.73 6.14 0.52
C TRP A 138 3.05 6.53 -0.11
N ARG A 139 3.64 5.67 -0.94
CA ARG A 139 4.93 5.96 -1.59
C ARG A 139 4.85 7.17 -2.52
N MET A 140 3.73 7.34 -3.21
CA MET A 140 3.47 8.51 -4.03
C MET A 140 3.41 9.78 -3.16
N VAL A 141 2.66 9.73 -2.06
CA VAL A 141 2.51 10.86 -1.13
C VAL A 141 3.85 11.20 -0.46
N LEU A 142 4.57 10.21 0.06
CA LEU A 142 5.87 10.42 0.70
C LEU A 142 6.92 10.98 -0.28
N ARG A 143 6.84 10.64 -1.57
CA ARG A 143 7.69 11.24 -2.60
C ARG A 143 7.41 12.74 -2.75
N ILE A 144 6.14 13.12 -2.76
CA ILE A 144 5.74 14.54 -2.80
C ILE A 144 6.25 15.26 -1.54
N PHE A 145 6.05 14.66 -0.36
CA PHE A 145 6.52 15.22 0.91
C PHE A 145 8.04 15.41 0.91
N ARG A 146 8.79 14.42 0.43
CA ARG A 146 10.24 14.51 0.31
C ARG A 146 10.67 15.65 -0.63
N HIS A 147 10.01 15.76 -1.79
CA HIS A 147 10.31 16.82 -2.77
C HIS A 147 9.99 18.22 -2.24
N ARG A 148 8.88 18.36 -1.49
CA ARG A 148 8.41 19.62 -0.90
C ARG A 148 8.97 19.90 0.50
N ASN A 149 9.83 19.04 1.02
CA ASN A 149 10.37 19.12 2.38
C ASN A 149 9.26 19.22 3.46
N VAL A 150 8.20 18.44 3.31
CA VAL A 150 7.09 18.33 4.26
C VAL A 150 7.44 17.32 5.35
N GLU A 151 7.22 17.70 6.60
CA GLU A 151 7.47 16.82 7.74
C GLU A 151 6.40 15.73 7.85
N TYR A 152 6.82 14.51 8.12
CA TYR A 152 5.93 13.37 8.36
C TYR A 152 6.51 12.41 9.40
N LEU A 153 5.62 11.58 9.95
CA LEU A 153 5.95 10.50 10.88
C LEU A 153 4.96 9.35 10.66
N VAL A 154 5.43 8.12 10.74
CA VAL A 154 4.54 6.95 10.88
C VAL A 154 4.48 6.56 12.34
N ALA A 155 3.30 6.62 12.95
CA ALA A 155 3.08 6.23 14.34
C ALA A 155 3.33 4.73 14.55
N PRO A 156 3.70 4.27 15.75
CA PRO A 156 3.79 2.83 16.03
C PRO A 156 2.47 2.10 15.77
N TYR A 157 1.37 2.70 16.19
CA TYR A 157 0.01 2.19 16.04
C TYR A 157 -0.93 3.29 15.53
N VAL A 158 -1.62 3.96 16.39
CA VAL A 158 -2.67 4.94 16.05
C VAL A 158 -2.07 6.33 15.87
N SER A 159 -2.35 6.98 14.74
CA SER A 159 -1.89 8.35 14.44
C SER A 159 -2.40 9.39 15.46
N TRP A 160 -3.62 9.23 15.95
CA TRP A 160 -4.24 10.17 16.88
C TRP A 160 -3.48 10.29 18.21
N ALA A 161 -3.08 9.16 18.80
CA ALA A 161 -2.27 9.15 20.01
C ALA A 161 -0.91 9.84 19.80
N GLN A 162 -0.28 9.60 18.64
CA GLN A 162 0.98 10.23 18.28
C GLN A 162 0.84 11.74 18.09
N LEU A 163 -0.23 12.20 17.44
CA LEU A 163 -0.53 13.63 17.28
C LEU A 163 -0.71 14.32 18.64
N ILE A 164 -1.43 13.68 19.56
CA ILE A 164 -1.63 14.20 20.93
C ILE A 164 -0.31 14.29 21.68
N TYR A 165 0.54 13.28 21.57
CA TYR A 165 1.89 13.33 22.14
C TYR A 165 2.70 14.50 21.59
N LEU A 166 2.71 14.70 20.26
CA LEU A 166 3.43 15.81 19.63
C LEU A 166 2.90 17.19 20.09
N GLN A 167 1.59 17.32 20.29
CA GLN A 167 0.97 18.57 20.76
C GLN A 167 1.32 18.85 22.23
N ARG A 168 1.27 17.81 23.08
CA ARG A 168 1.47 17.95 24.53
C ARG A 168 2.93 17.91 24.97
N HIS A 169 3.85 17.57 24.05
CA HIS A 169 5.26 17.54 24.36
C HIS A 169 5.75 18.95 24.80
N PRO A 170 6.63 19.07 25.82
CA PRO A 170 7.11 20.36 26.31
C PRO A 170 7.67 21.30 25.23
N LYS A 171 8.22 20.75 24.16
CA LYS A 171 8.71 21.50 22.99
C LYS A 171 7.58 21.92 22.03
N SER A 172 6.34 21.55 22.28
CA SER A 172 5.18 21.84 21.42
C SER A 172 5.48 21.61 19.95
N TYR A 173 5.72 20.33 19.55
CA TYR A 173 6.06 20.00 18.17
C TYR A 173 4.95 20.36 17.18
N ILE A 174 3.70 20.38 17.61
CA ILE A 174 2.54 20.87 16.85
C ILE A 174 1.64 21.70 17.75
N HIS A 175 0.90 22.66 17.17
CA HIS A 175 0.04 23.59 17.92
C HIS A 175 -1.44 23.24 17.82
N ALA A 176 -1.87 22.61 16.72
CA ALA A 176 -3.25 22.18 16.49
C ALA A 176 -3.27 20.80 15.85
N ILE A 177 -4.37 20.08 15.99
CA ILE A 177 -4.57 18.75 15.40
C ILE A 177 -5.76 18.82 14.42
N PHE A 178 -5.53 18.31 13.20
CA PHE A 178 -6.56 18.05 12.22
C PHE A 178 -6.76 16.53 12.09
N GLY A 179 -7.95 16.05 12.37
CA GLY A 179 -8.29 14.63 12.34
C GLY A 179 -9.78 14.35 12.54
N PRO A 180 -10.17 13.08 12.53
CA PRO A 180 -11.57 12.67 12.73
C PRO A 180 -12.00 12.84 14.19
N THR A 181 -13.31 12.85 14.42
CA THR A 181 -13.92 13.06 15.74
C THR A 181 -13.57 11.98 16.77
N GLU A 182 -13.16 10.78 16.33
CA GLU A 182 -12.63 9.74 17.22
C GLU A 182 -11.38 10.17 18.00
N THR A 183 -10.61 11.11 17.46
CA THR A 183 -9.47 11.69 18.17
C THR A 183 -9.87 12.28 19.53
N LEU A 184 -11.12 12.73 19.67
CA LEU A 184 -11.67 13.25 20.94
C LEU A 184 -11.82 12.19 22.04
N LEU A 185 -11.82 10.89 21.69
CA LEU A 185 -11.86 9.81 22.69
C LEU A 185 -10.54 9.68 23.47
N TYR A 186 -9.45 10.16 22.88
CA TYR A 186 -8.13 10.08 23.49
C TYR A 186 -7.95 11.14 24.58
N PRO A 187 -7.19 10.83 25.65
CA PRO A 187 -6.98 11.77 26.74
C PRO A 187 -6.13 12.97 26.30
N GLY A 188 -6.49 14.15 26.79
CA GLY A 188 -5.69 15.35 26.61
C GLY A 188 -5.97 16.18 25.36
N VAL A 189 -6.96 15.85 24.56
CA VAL A 189 -7.46 16.69 23.46
C VAL A 189 -8.59 17.57 23.98
N ASP A 190 -8.48 18.89 23.80
CA ASP A 190 -9.59 19.82 24.03
C ASP A 190 -10.15 20.38 22.73
N LYS A 191 -9.29 20.85 21.83
CA LYS A 191 -9.70 21.42 20.54
C LYS A 191 -9.21 20.53 19.38
N LEU A 192 -10.13 20.19 18.49
CA LEU A 192 -9.86 19.38 17.31
C LEU A 192 -10.38 20.08 16.06
N ILE A 193 -9.55 20.23 15.06
CA ILE A 193 -9.95 20.66 13.72
C ILE A 193 -10.52 19.43 13.01
N THR A 194 -11.73 19.55 12.49
CA THR A 194 -12.46 18.45 11.82
C THR A 194 -12.57 18.63 10.33
N SER A 195 -12.48 19.87 9.84
CA SER A 195 -12.48 20.16 8.41
C SER A 195 -11.63 21.39 8.09
N ILE A 196 -11.02 21.38 6.92
CA ILE A 196 -10.26 22.50 6.37
C ILE A 196 -10.67 22.68 4.91
N ASP A 197 -11.15 23.87 4.55
CA ASP A 197 -11.39 24.25 3.17
C ASP A 197 -10.20 25.04 2.62
N LEU A 198 -9.42 24.38 1.75
CA LEU A 198 -8.25 24.94 1.06
C LEU A 198 -8.58 25.39 -0.37
N THR A 199 -9.83 25.21 -0.83
CA THR A 199 -10.23 25.48 -2.22
C THR A 199 -10.84 26.85 -2.42
N SER A 200 -11.43 27.41 -1.38
CA SER A 200 -12.08 28.72 -1.45
C SER A 200 -11.05 29.85 -1.57
N SER A 201 -11.49 31.00 -2.08
CA SER A 201 -10.70 32.23 -2.13
C SER A 201 -10.29 32.72 -0.73
N SER A 202 -11.07 32.37 0.28
CA SER A 202 -10.85 32.65 1.70
C SER A 202 -10.82 31.34 2.48
N PRO A 203 -9.66 30.66 2.58
CA PRO A 203 -9.56 29.39 3.26
C PRO A 203 -10.02 29.45 4.71
N THR A 204 -10.79 28.46 5.14
CA THR A 204 -11.34 28.35 6.48
C THR A 204 -11.09 26.99 7.10
N PHE A 205 -11.20 26.89 8.42
CA PHE A 205 -11.21 25.61 9.12
C PHE A 205 -12.32 25.58 10.16
N SER A 206 -12.84 24.38 10.41
CA SER A 206 -13.85 24.16 11.44
C SER A 206 -13.27 23.32 12.55
N PHE A 207 -13.57 23.70 13.79
CA PHE A 207 -13.06 23.00 14.96
C PHE A 207 -14.16 22.80 16.03
N ILE A 208 -13.89 21.87 16.94
CA ILE A 208 -14.76 21.49 18.04
C ILE A 208 -13.98 21.64 19.34
N SER A 209 -14.62 22.18 20.39
CA SER A 209 -14.11 22.12 21.77
C SER A 209 -14.76 21.00 22.52
N LYS A 210 -13.96 20.02 23.00
CA LYS A 210 -14.41 18.87 23.77
C LYS A 210 -15.11 19.31 25.08
N ARG A 211 -14.54 20.29 25.77
CA ARG A 211 -15.15 20.81 27.00
C ARG A 211 -16.55 21.37 26.79
N ALA A 212 -16.75 22.11 25.69
CA ALA A 212 -18.03 22.75 25.41
C ALA A 212 -19.14 21.70 25.24
N PHE A 213 -18.94 20.67 24.42
CA PHE A 213 -20.00 19.67 24.23
C PHE A 213 -20.10 18.66 25.37
N LEU A 214 -19.01 18.37 26.10
CA LEU A 214 -19.11 17.55 27.33
C LEU A 214 -19.97 18.23 28.42
N THR A 215 -19.88 19.55 28.51
CA THR A 215 -20.75 20.32 29.42
C THR A 215 -22.21 20.23 29.00
N ASP A 216 -22.51 20.32 27.68
CA ASP A 216 -23.87 20.16 27.15
C ASP A 216 -24.40 18.74 27.37
N LEU A 217 -23.58 17.73 27.12
CA LEU A 217 -23.92 16.33 27.40
C LEU A 217 -23.93 15.98 28.86
N GLN A 218 -23.40 16.83 29.76
CA GLN A 218 -23.22 16.55 31.20
C GLN A 218 -22.46 15.24 31.46
N LEU A 219 -21.38 15.00 30.69
CA LEU A 219 -20.49 13.86 30.80
C LEU A 219 -19.10 14.31 31.25
N ASN A 220 -18.43 13.47 32.03
CA ASN A 220 -16.99 13.60 32.20
C ASN A 220 -16.21 12.89 31.08
N GLU A 221 -14.88 13.08 31.04
CA GLU A 221 -14.06 12.47 29.97
C GLU A 221 -14.11 10.94 29.93
N GLU A 222 -14.14 10.28 31.09
CA GLU A 222 -14.22 8.82 31.19
C GLU A 222 -15.59 8.31 30.71
N GLN A 223 -16.67 8.99 31.06
CA GLN A 223 -18.00 8.66 30.57
C GLN A 223 -18.16 8.91 29.08
N PHE A 224 -17.50 9.94 28.55
CA PHE A 224 -17.49 10.18 27.11
C PHE A 224 -16.72 9.08 26.34
N LEU A 225 -15.56 8.66 26.86
CA LEU A 225 -14.82 7.53 26.31
C LEU A 225 -15.70 6.26 26.28
N ASP A 226 -16.35 5.96 27.39
CA ASP A 226 -17.25 4.81 27.52
C ASP A 226 -18.43 4.91 26.53
N THR A 227 -19.03 6.11 26.42
CA THR A 227 -20.10 6.39 25.44
C THR A 227 -19.65 6.16 24.00
N GLY A 228 -18.49 6.68 23.62
CA GLY A 228 -17.94 6.52 22.26
C GLY A 228 -17.70 5.06 21.88
N ILE A 229 -17.22 4.25 22.83
CA ILE A 229 -17.03 2.80 22.62
C ILE A 229 -18.38 2.09 22.44
N LEU A 230 -19.38 2.43 23.27
CA LEU A 230 -20.71 1.79 23.26
C LEU A 230 -21.55 2.18 22.03
N VAL A 231 -21.47 3.42 21.59
CA VAL A 231 -22.14 3.90 20.38
C VAL A 231 -21.56 3.23 19.14
N GLY A 232 -20.28 2.90 19.19
CA GLY A 232 -19.49 2.35 18.10
C GLY A 232 -18.54 3.38 17.50
N CYS A 233 -17.29 2.96 17.36
CA CYS A 233 -16.18 3.73 16.79
C CYS A 233 -15.32 2.81 15.94
N GLU A 234 -14.21 3.31 15.39
CA GLU A 234 -13.29 2.50 14.58
C GLU A 234 -12.81 1.24 15.31
N HIS A 235 -12.62 1.33 16.62
CA HIS A 235 -12.06 0.24 17.43
C HIS A 235 -13.10 -0.67 18.08
N SER A 236 -14.38 -0.33 18.01
CA SER A 236 -15.44 -1.12 18.64
C SER A 236 -16.74 -1.07 17.85
N PRO A 237 -17.39 -2.22 17.61
CA PRO A 237 -18.76 -2.25 17.12
C PRO A 237 -19.70 -1.67 18.18
N PRO A 238 -20.90 -1.22 17.76
CA PRO A 238 -21.92 -0.78 18.70
C PRO A 238 -22.26 -1.84 19.74
N PHE A 239 -22.74 -1.42 20.90
CA PHE A 239 -23.16 -2.30 21.98
C PHE A 239 -24.26 -3.26 21.50
N PRO A 240 -24.04 -4.58 21.50
CA PRO A 240 -24.89 -5.54 20.82
C PRO A 240 -26.39 -5.49 21.22
N PRO A 241 -26.78 -5.31 22.50
CA PRO A 241 -28.19 -5.21 22.87
C PRO A 241 -28.93 -4.03 22.24
N THR A 242 -28.22 -2.95 21.87
CA THR A 242 -28.78 -1.74 21.29
C THR A 242 -28.41 -1.56 19.80
N ALA A 243 -27.70 -2.51 19.21
CA ALA A 243 -27.07 -2.35 17.88
C ALA A 243 -28.06 -2.02 16.74
N HIS A 244 -29.33 -2.44 16.85
CA HIS A 244 -30.36 -2.20 15.83
C HIS A 244 -30.93 -0.78 15.86
N GLU A 245 -30.96 -0.12 17.03
CA GLU A 245 -31.54 1.21 17.24
C GLU A 245 -30.61 2.11 18.06
N VAL A 246 -29.31 2.10 17.74
CA VAL A 246 -28.34 2.91 18.47
C VAL A 246 -28.59 4.39 18.21
N THR A 247 -28.86 5.14 19.29
CA THR A 247 -28.83 6.60 19.26
C THR A 247 -27.82 7.10 20.29
N LEU A 248 -27.12 8.19 19.99
CA LEU A 248 -26.15 8.78 20.92
C LEU A 248 -26.81 9.08 22.27
N LYS A 249 -28.05 9.65 22.25
CA LYS A 249 -28.79 10.02 23.46
C LYS A 249 -29.09 8.82 24.36
N ALA A 250 -29.58 7.70 23.79
CA ALA A 250 -29.90 6.51 24.56
C ALA A 250 -28.66 5.94 25.27
N ILE A 251 -27.52 5.93 24.61
CA ILE A 251 -26.25 5.48 25.20
C ILE A 251 -25.76 6.46 26.28
N VAL A 252 -25.86 7.77 26.03
CA VAL A 252 -25.51 8.78 27.03
C VAL A 252 -26.37 8.61 28.31
N ASP A 253 -27.68 8.44 28.14
CA ASP A 253 -28.61 8.23 29.28
C ASP A 253 -28.27 6.91 30.02
N MET A 254 -27.94 5.85 29.31
CA MET A 254 -27.49 4.57 29.87
C MET A 254 -26.20 4.75 30.69
N VAL A 255 -25.17 5.42 30.13
CA VAL A 255 -23.90 5.65 30.85
C VAL A 255 -24.08 6.51 32.07
N LYS A 256 -24.98 7.52 32.04
CA LYS A 256 -25.33 8.32 33.19
C LYS A 256 -26.04 7.49 34.26
N TYR A 257 -27.00 6.64 33.89
CA TYR A 257 -27.73 5.77 34.80
C TYR A 257 -26.81 4.80 35.53
N TYR A 258 -25.94 4.08 34.79
CA TYR A 258 -25.00 3.14 35.38
C TYR A 258 -23.70 3.80 35.89
N LYS A 259 -23.52 5.11 35.71
CA LYS A 259 -22.35 5.92 36.06
C LYS A 259 -21.08 5.61 35.31
N SER A 260 -20.97 4.46 34.62
CA SER A 260 -19.87 4.09 33.77
C SER A 260 -20.30 3.10 32.69
N GLY A 261 -19.59 3.06 31.56
CA GLY A 261 -19.84 2.08 30.51
C GLY A 261 -19.54 0.66 30.95
N HIS A 262 -18.51 0.46 31.76
CA HIS A 262 -18.19 -0.86 32.31
C HIS A 262 -19.35 -1.42 33.16
N ALA A 263 -19.96 -0.61 34.08
CA ALA A 263 -21.10 -1.03 34.85
C ALA A 263 -22.32 -1.32 33.96
N ALA A 264 -22.53 -0.50 32.91
CA ALA A 264 -23.59 -0.73 31.93
C ALA A 264 -23.43 -2.07 31.23
N VAL A 265 -22.24 -2.37 30.66
CA VAL A 265 -21.98 -3.64 29.99
C VAL A 265 -22.08 -4.83 30.94
N SER A 266 -21.59 -4.70 32.17
CA SER A 266 -21.68 -5.73 33.22
C SER A 266 -23.12 -6.07 33.59
N ALA A 267 -24.01 -5.08 33.60
CA ALA A 267 -25.44 -5.30 33.87
C ALA A 267 -26.12 -6.16 32.79
N PHE A 268 -25.57 -6.19 31.57
CA PHE A 268 -26.03 -7.01 30.44
C PHE A 268 -25.13 -8.22 30.19
N ALA A 269 -24.24 -8.60 31.11
CA ALA A 269 -23.29 -9.71 30.91
C ALA A 269 -23.98 -11.04 30.54
N GLU A 270 -25.18 -11.29 31.05
CA GLU A 270 -25.98 -12.49 30.76
C GLU A 270 -26.74 -12.42 29.43
N HIS A 271 -26.79 -11.28 28.79
CA HIS A 271 -27.47 -11.13 27.49
C HIS A 271 -26.80 -11.99 26.40
N PRO A 272 -27.54 -12.79 25.63
CA PRO A 272 -26.95 -13.71 24.65
C PRO A 272 -25.98 -13.05 23.66
N ALA A 273 -26.34 -11.88 23.13
CA ALA A 273 -25.49 -11.16 22.17
C ALA A 273 -24.19 -10.63 22.82
N VAL A 274 -24.20 -10.27 24.11
CA VAL A 274 -23.00 -9.83 24.84
C VAL A 274 -22.07 -11.02 25.08
N LYS A 275 -22.63 -12.18 25.49
CA LYS A 275 -21.87 -13.42 25.69
C LYS A 275 -21.26 -13.94 24.38
N MET A 276 -22.06 -14.03 23.31
CA MET A 276 -21.58 -14.56 22.02
C MET A 276 -20.46 -13.71 21.40
N THR A 277 -20.45 -12.40 21.64
CA THR A 277 -19.43 -11.49 21.10
C THR A 277 -18.29 -11.24 22.05
N TYR A 278 -18.31 -11.78 23.28
CA TYR A 278 -17.35 -11.46 24.34
C TYR A 278 -17.20 -9.95 24.55
N TYR A 279 -18.32 -9.21 24.46
CA TYR A 279 -18.28 -7.75 24.39
C TYR A 279 -17.74 -7.10 25.68
N LEU A 280 -17.93 -7.69 26.84
CA LEU A 280 -17.40 -7.18 28.10
C LEU A 280 -15.85 -7.10 28.06
N GLU A 281 -15.20 -8.19 27.63
CA GLU A 281 -13.75 -8.21 27.46
C GLU A 281 -13.29 -7.26 26.36
N HIS A 282 -14.01 -7.26 25.22
CA HIS A 282 -13.72 -6.35 24.12
C HIS A 282 -13.80 -4.88 24.54
N PHE A 283 -14.84 -4.50 25.28
CA PHE A 283 -15.01 -3.14 25.81
C PHE A 283 -13.85 -2.73 26.73
N ALA A 284 -13.50 -3.60 27.68
CA ALA A 284 -12.40 -3.33 28.61
C ALA A 284 -11.05 -3.17 27.86
N ARG A 285 -10.76 -4.05 26.91
CA ARG A 285 -9.54 -3.99 26.07
C ARG A 285 -9.50 -2.73 25.21
N THR A 286 -10.62 -2.36 24.57
CA THR A 286 -10.70 -1.14 23.75
C THR A 286 -10.48 0.11 24.60
N ARG A 287 -11.07 0.16 25.78
CA ARG A 287 -10.88 1.26 26.74
C ARG A 287 -9.40 1.39 27.16
N CYS A 288 -8.75 0.28 27.52
CA CYS A 288 -7.31 0.26 27.83
C CYS A 288 -6.46 0.68 26.63
N MET A 289 -6.78 0.21 25.44
CA MET A 289 -6.08 0.55 24.20
C MET A 289 -6.09 2.07 23.95
N ILE A 290 -7.23 2.75 24.13
CA ILE A 290 -7.34 4.19 23.91
C ILE A 290 -6.60 4.95 25.03
N LYS A 291 -6.77 4.59 26.28
CA LYS A 291 -6.13 5.28 27.42
C LYS A 291 -4.61 5.16 27.43
N TYR A 292 -4.09 4.00 27.10
CA TYR A 292 -2.66 3.66 27.19
C TYR A 292 -2.05 3.43 25.79
N SER A 293 -2.57 4.11 24.78
CA SER A 293 -2.07 4.01 23.40
C SER A 293 -0.56 4.20 23.34
N LEU A 294 0.09 3.32 22.57
CA LEU A 294 1.54 3.38 22.39
C LEU A 294 1.93 4.43 21.37
N ILE A 295 2.94 5.24 21.74
CA ILE A 295 3.52 6.31 20.91
C ILE A 295 5.03 6.12 20.77
N LEU A 296 5.61 6.70 19.74
CA LEU A 296 7.05 6.84 19.60
C LEU A 296 7.48 8.15 20.27
N SER A 297 8.30 8.01 21.32
CA SER A 297 8.82 9.16 22.06
C SER A 297 9.92 9.91 21.29
N SER A 298 10.26 11.11 21.75
CA SER A 298 11.39 11.89 21.21
C SER A 298 12.75 11.20 21.43
N GLU A 299 12.81 10.23 22.33
CA GLU A 299 14.00 9.42 22.63
C GLU A 299 14.14 8.19 21.72
N GLY A 300 13.16 7.95 20.86
CA GLY A 300 13.14 6.80 19.96
C GLY A 300 12.59 5.52 20.57
N THR A 301 12.00 5.58 21.76
CA THR A 301 11.39 4.44 22.46
C THR A 301 9.87 4.44 22.28
N VAL A 302 9.28 3.27 22.18
CA VAL A 302 7.82 3.11 22.14
C VAL A 302 7.30 2.94 23.57
N GLN A 303 6.40 3.82 23.98
CA GLN A 303 5.86 3.86 25.33
C GLN A 303 4.38 4.26 25.35
N PRO A 304 3.63 3.99 26.43
CA PRO A 304 2.27 4.48 26.55
C PRO A 304 2.21 6.00 26.50
N LEU A 305 1.14 6.54 25.95
CA LEU A 305 0.88 7.98 25.91
C LEU A 305 0.92 8.54 27.33
N PRO A 306 1.76 9.55 27.63
CA PRO A 306 1.84 10.16 28.95
C PRO A 306 0.51 10.81 29.33
N LEU A 307 -0.09 10.40 30.44
CA LEU A 307 -1.35 10.93 30.91
C LEU A 307 -1.19 12.20 31.74
N ALA A 308 0.02 12.48 32.25
CA ALA A 308 0.36 13.69 32.99
C ALA A 308 1.22 14.64 32.15
N ALA A 309 0.95 15.93 32.22
CA ALA A 309 1.89 16.94 31.74
C ALA A 309 3.08 16.99 32.71
N ASN A 310 4.25 16.55 32.29
CA ASN A 310 5.50 16.85 32.98
C ASN A 310 5.76 18.35 32.84
N GLY A 311 5.36 19.15 33.81
CA GLY A 311 5.69 20.58 33.81
C GLY A 311 4.61 21.55 34.25
N SER A 312 3.70 21.19 35.15
CA SER A 312 2.97 22.21 35.90
C SER A 312 3.84 22.67 37.06
N SER A 313 4.29 23.92 37.00
CA SER A 313 4.88 24.66 38.11
C SER A 313 4.04 24.47 39.41
N PRO A 314 4.65 24.43 40.58
CA PRO A 314 3.95 24.30 41.84
C PRO A 314 3.24 25.61 42.16
N SER A 315 2.03 25.79 41.71
CA SER A 315 1.10 26.75 42.29
C SER A 315 0.29 26.01 43.35
N GLY A 316 0.50 26.35 44.58
CA GLY A 316 0.00 25.97 45.85
C GLY A 316 -1.10 24.91 46.03
N PRO A 317 -1.10 24.22 47.18
CA PRO A 317 -2.05 23.16 47.47
C PRO A 317 -3.46 23.73 47.73
N SER A 318 -4.37 23.34 46.85
CA SER A 318 -5.81 23.47 47.14
C SER A 318 -6.27 22.20 47.86
N PRO A 319 -6.93 22.27 49.04
CA PRO A 319 -7.10 21.12 49.94
C PRO A 319 -8.25 20.16 49.62
N HIS A 320 -8.91 20.25 48.47
CA HIS A 320 -10.07 19.43 48.17
C HIS A 320 -9.97 18.82 46.77
N HIS A 321 -9.60 17.57 46.73
CA HIS A 321 -9.44 16.56 45.70
C HIS A 321 -8.01 16.37 45.21
N PRO A 322 -7.37 15.21 45.49
CA PRO A 322 -6.15 14.83 44.87
C PRO A 322 -6.43 14.55 43.38
N PRO A 323 -5.70 15.16 42.44
CA PRO A 323 -5.76 14.74 41.05
C PRO A 323 -5.19 13.31 40.99
N HIS A 324 -6.01 12.33 40.66
CA HIS A 324 -5.55 11.00 40.30
C HIS A 324 -4.74 11.13 39.01
N HIS A 325 -3.44 11.40 39.13
CA HIS A 325 -2.51 11.21 38.06
C HIS A 325 -2.25 9.70 37.94
N PRO A 326 -2.67 9.03 36.86
CA PRO A 326 -2.31 7.64 36.69
C PRO A 326 -0.77 7.54 36.63
N SER A 327 -0.23 6.85 37.61
CA SER A 327 1.18 6.49 37.69
C SER A 327 1.47 5.45 36.61
N MET A 328 2.75 5.26 36.27
CA MET A 328 3.18 4.09 35.46
C MET A 328 2.77 2.75 36.10
N SER A 329 2.49 2.71 37.39
CA SER A 329 1.88 1.58 38.09
C SER A 329 0.45 1.26 37.70
N ASP A 330 -0.27 2.21 37.07
CA ASP A 330 -1.65 2.04 36.65
C ASP A 330 -1.80 1.45 35.25
N VAL A 331 -0.67 1.26 34.53
CA VAL A 331 -0.67 0.63 33.21
C VAL A 331 -0.94 -0.86 33.37
N PRO A 332 -1.98 -1.40 32.70
CA PRO A 332 -2.31 -2.81 32.80
C PRO A 332 -1.15 -3.71 32.38
N GLN A 333 -0.92 -4.79 33.13
CA GLN A 333 0.17 -5.75 32.84
C GLN A 333 -0.04 -6.48 31.52
N ASP A 334 -1.28 -6.64 31.07
CA ASP A 334 -1.68 -7.29 29.81
C ASP A 334 -1.67 -6.34 28.60
N LEU A 335 -1.19 -5.09 28.76
CA LEU A 335 -1.14 -4.10 27.68
C LEU A 335 -0.40 -4.65 26.44
N HIS A 336 0.62 -5.51 26.66
CA HIS A 336 1.34 -6.16 25.58
C HIS A 336 0.47 -7.13 24.76
N GLU A 337 -0.57 -7.71 25.31
CA GLU A 337 -1.51 -8.56 24.58
C GLU A 337 -2.44 -7.72 23.71
N ILE A 338 -2.83 -6.54 24.18
CA ILE A 338 -3.67 -5.59 23.45
C ILE A 338 -2.92 -5.08 22.23
N PHE A 339 -1.65 -4.73 22.37
CA PHE A 339 -0.80 -4.25 21.27
C PHE A 339 0.01 -5.34 20.57
N THR A 340 -0.43 -6.60 20.64
CA THR A 340 0.08 -7.72 19.85
C THR A 340 1.58 -7.99 20.00
N ASN A 341 2.07 -8.18 21.22
CA ASN A 341 3.48 -8.46 21.52
C ASN A 341 4.44 -7.50 20.79
N ARG A 342 4.96 -6.57 21.52
CA ARG A 342 5.74 -5.44 21.01
C ARG A 342 6.97 -5.87 20.21
N LEU A 343 7.15 -5.30 19.03
CA LEU A 343 8.40 -5.38 18.26
C LEU A 343 9.48 -4.51 18.92
N PRO A 344 10.77 -4.74 18.62
CA PRO A 344 11.86 -3.88 19.08
C PRO A 344 11.68 -2.42 18.65
N ASP A 345 12.14 -1.49 19.46
CA ASP A 345 12.01 -0.03 19.21
C ASP A 345 12.68 0.39 17.89
N GLU A 346 13.78 -0.26 17.52
CA GLU A 346 14.49 -0.02 16.26
C GLU A 346 13.61 -0.26 15.03
N VAL A 347 12.74 -1.28 15.07
CA VAL A 347 11.79 -1.57 13.97
C VAL A 347 10.80 -0.41 13.83
N PHE A 348 10.30 0.11 14.96
CA PHE A 348 9.40 1.26 14.94
C PHE A 348 10.11 2.55 14.49
N LEU A 349 11.40 2.70 14.80
CA LEU A 349 12.18 3.82 14.30
C LEU A 349 12.24 3.80 12.76
N TYR A 350 12.60 2.67 12.15
CA TYR A 350 12.65 2.53 10.70
C TYR A 350 11.28 2.68 10.03
N LEU A 351 10.22 2.16 10.68
CA LEU A 351 8.85 2.39 10.25
C LEU A 351 8.52 3.89 10.27
N SER A 352 8.83 4.58 11.37
CA SER A 352 8.51 6.00 11.56
C SER A 352 9.15 6.91 10.51
N ARG A 353 10.31 6.50 9.98
CA ARG A 353 11.07 7.20 8.95
C ARG A 353 10.71 6.79 7.52
N GLY A 354 9.73 5.91 7.35
CA GLY A 354 9.23 5.51 6.04
C GLY A 354 10.16 4.57 5.24
N LEU A 355 11.10 3.90 5.89
CA LEU A 355 11.94 2.87 5.25
C LEU A 355 11.08 1.70 4.76
N ILE A 356 10.14 1.28 5.59
CA ILE A 356 9.21 0.19 5.32
C ILE A 356 7.77 0.66 5.48
N THR A 357 6.85 -0.03 4.80
CA THR A 357 5.41 0.10 5.05
C THR A 357 5.01 -0.74 6.26
N PRO A 358 3.93 -0.40 6.99
CA PRO A 358 3.46 -1.19 8.14
C PRO A 358 3.03 -2.61 7.78
N GLN A 359 2.66 -2.86 6.54
CA GLN A 359 2.00 -4.09 6.09
C GLN A 359 2.72 -5.39 6.47
N PRO A 360 4.04 -5.58 6.23
CA PRO A 360 4.74 -6.81 6.62
C PRO A 360 4.83 -6.99 8.14
N LEU A 361 4.89 -5.89 8.89
CA LEU A 361 4.88 -5.94 10.36
C LEU A 361 3.49 -6.33 10.88
N VAL A 362 2.42 -5.84 10.23
CA VAL A 362 1.04 -6.25 10.55
C VAL A 362 0.85 -7.75 10.29
N TRP A 363 1.39 -8.30 9.21
CA TRP A 363 1.31 -9.75 8.96
C TRP A 363 1.96 -10.55 10.09
N LEU A 364 3.15 -10.15 10.52
CA LEU A 364 3.88 -10.84 11.57
C LEU A 364 3.17 -10.70 12.93
N THR A 365 2.74 -9.49 13.30
CA THR A 365 2.12 -9.22 14.60
C THR A 365 0.71 -9.79 14.70
N SER A 366 -0.10 -9.71 13.65
CA SER A 366 -1.44 -10.30 13.62
C SER A 366 -1.45 -11.81 13.41
N GLY A 367 -0.37 -12.38 12.84
CA GLY A 367 -0.32 -13.79 12.43
C GLY A 367 -1.16 -14.09 11.20
N GLN A 368 -1.48 -13.09 10.36
CA GLN A 368 -2.32 -13.29 9.18
C GLN A 368 -1.99 -12.29 8.07
N ILE A 369 -2.04 -12.80 6.84
CA ILE A 369 -2.00 -12.00 5.63
C ILE A 369 -3.43 -11.90 5.12
N LEU A 370 -3.99 -10.68 5.13
CA LEU A 370 -5.28 -10.41 4.52
C LEU A 370 -5.03 -10.01 3.07
N GLU A 371 -5.59 -10.81 2.15
CA GLU A 371 -5.58 -10.45 0.73
C GLU A 371 -6.90 -9.78 0.38
N PRO A 372 -6.86 -8.51 -0.10
CA PRO A 372 -8.07 -7.84 -0.55
C PRO A 372 -8.60 -8.47 -1.85
N PRO A 373 -9.90 -8.39 -2.10
CA PRO A 373 -10.47 -8.84 -3.36
C PRO A 373 -9.90 -8.02 -4.53
N PRO A 374 -9.73 -8.65 -5.71
CA PRO A 374 -9.29 -7.93 -6.90
C PRO A 374 -10.35 -6.91 -7.34
N LEU A 375 -9.93 -5.97 -8.20
CA LEU A 375 -10.80 -4.88 -8.63
C LEU A 375 -11.99 -5.33 -9.49
N ASP A 376 -11.89 -6.49 -10.13
CA ASP A 376 -12.96 -7.11 -10.92
C ASP A 376 -13.88 -8.05 -10.14
N ASN A 377 -13.65 -8.21 -8.82
CA ASN A 377 -14.32 -9.09 -7.85
C ASN A 377 -13.79 -10.53 -7.70
N GLY A 378 -12.76 -10.93 -8.44
CA GLY A 378 -12.04 -12.20 -8.23
C GLY A 378 -12.76 -13.47 -8.67
N GLU A 379 -13.48 -13.40 -9.76
CA GLU A 379 -14.22 -14.55 -10.29
C GLU A 379 -13.32 -15.61 -10.95
N THR A 380 -12.08 -15.25 -11.35
CA THR A 380 -11.20 -16.18 -12.04
C THR A 380 -10.51 -17.15 -11.09
N THR A 381 -10.57 -18.45 -11.43
CA THR A 381 -9.89 -19.53 -10.69
C THR A 381 -8.37 -19.34 -10.71
N GLU A 382 -7.84 -18.87 -11.84
CA GLU A 382 -6.42 -18.62 -12.05
C GLU A 382 -5.90 -17.53 -11.11
N TYR A 383 -6.65 -16.43 -10.91
CA TYR A 383 -6.24 -15.40 -9.97
C TYR A 383 -6.22 -15.91 -8.53
N ARG A 384 -7.24 -16.69 -8.11
CA ARG A 384 -7.28 -17.33 -6.79
C ARG A 384 -6.07 -18.24 -6.57
N ARG A 385 -5.75 -19.07 -7.59
CA ARG A 385 -4.57 -19.91 -7.57
C ARG A 385 -3.28 -19.11 -7.50
N PHE A 386 -3.14 -18.08 -8.34
CA PHE A 386 -1.96 -17.20 -8.37
C PHE A 386 -1.68 -16.56 -7.00
N VAL A 387 -2.68 -15.97 -6.37
CA VAL A 387 -2.51 -15.35 -5.05
C VAL A 387 -2.07 -16.37 -3.99
N LYS A 388 -2.61 -17.59 -4.03
CA LYS A 388 -2.26 -18.66 -3.09
C LYS A 388 -0.90 -19.30 -3.37
N GLU A 389 -0.61 -19.63 -4.62
CA GLU A 389 0.51 -20.50 -4.98
C GLU A 389 1.74 -19.74 -5.47
N VAL A 390 1.59 -18.49 -5.90
CA VAL A 390 2.71 -17.67 -6.38
C VAL A 390 3.04 -16.58 -5.38
N VAL A 391 2.07 -15.72 -5.04
CA VAL A 391 2.33 -14.53 -4.23
C VAL A 391 2.45 -14.88 -2.75
N THR A 392 1.57 -15.77 -2.27
CA THR A 392 1.50 -16.20 -0.87
C THR A 392 2.00 -17.64 -0.70
N ASP A 393 2.75 -18.17 -1.67
CA ASP A 393 3.31 -19.50 -1.54
C ASP A 393 4.04 -19.65 -0.22
N TYR A 394 3.71 -20.75 0.48
CA TYR A 394 4.10 -20.96 1.88
C TYR A 394 5.60 -21.26 2.05
N GLN A 395 6.32 -21.51 0.98
CA GLN A 395 7.74 -21.88 0.99
C GLN A 395 8.65 -20.87 0.30
N THR A 396 8.29 -20.44 -0.92
CA THR A 396 9.19 -19.65 -1.79
C THR A 396 8.59 -18.34 -2.28
N GLY A 397 7.33 -18.08 -1.96
CA GLY A 397 6.64 -16.86 -2.33
C GLY A 397 7.28 -15.60 -1.73
N PRO A 398 7.15 -14.45 -2.39
CA PRO A 398 7.76 -13.21 -1.93
C PRO A 398 7.31 -12.79 -0.53
N ARG A 399 6.07 -13.12 -0.13
CA ARG A 399 5.56 -12.82 1.22
C ARG A 399 6.18 -13.71 2.29
N ALA A 400 6.32 -15.01 2.02
CA ALA A 400 6.98 -15.94 2.95
C ALA A 400 8.44 -15.56 3.15
N THR A 401 9.13 -15.20 2.07
CA THR A 401 10.52 -14.74 2.11
C THR A 401 10.67 -13.43 2.90
N ALA A 402 9.77 -12.47 2.72
CA ALA A 402 9.76 -11.23 3.51
C ALA A 402 9.56 -11.50 5.01
N LEU A 403 8.61 -12.37 5.37
CA LEU A 403 8.40 -12.78 6.77
C LEU A 403 9.63 -13.45 7.37
N ALA A 404 10.30 -14.32 6.62
CA ALA A 404 11.53 -14.98 7.08
C ALA A 404 12.65 -13.97 7.34
N LEU A 405 12.87 -13.01 6.45
CA LEU A 405 13.88 -11.96 6.62
C LEU A 405 13.64 -11.10 7.86
N ILE A 406 12.38 -10.80 8.20
CA ILE A 406 12.04 -10.05 9.42
C ILE A 406 12.24 -10.95 10.64
N SER A 407 11.63 -12.14 10.64
CA SER A 407 11.59 -12.99 11.83
C SER A 407 12.96 -13.51 12.24
N ASN A 408 13.87 -13.77 11.29
CA ASN A 408 15.21 -14.29 11.56
C ASN A 408 16.13 -13.31 12.31
N VAL A 409 15.84 -12.01 12.25
CA VAL A 409 16.61 -10.98 12.98
C VAL A 409 15.96 -10.57 14.29
N LEU A 410 14.80 -11.14 14.60
CA LEU A 410 14.07 -10.91 15.84
C LEU A 410 14.28 -12.07 16.82
N ASN A 411 13.75 -11.93 18.04
CA ASN A 411 13.85 -12.98 19.05
C ASN A 411 13.05 -14.25 18.68
N GLY A 412 13.28 -15.34 19.42
CA GLY A 412 12.71 -16.65 19.16
C GLY A 412 11.17 -16.69 19.15
N PHE A 413 10.49 -15.75 19.86
CA PHE A 413 9.04 -15.63 19.84
C PHE A 413 8.52 -15.33 18.42
N TRP A 414 9.14 -14.36 17.73
CA TRP A 414 8.77 -13.98 16.37
C TRP A 414 9.16 -15.03 15.34
N ASN A 415 10.29 -15.67 15.55
CA ASN A 415 10.79 -16.73 14.68
C ASN A 415 9.85 -17.95 14.67
N GLY A 416 9.25 -18.30 15.82
CA GLY A 416 8.28 -19.41 15.93
C GLY A 416 6.85 -19.04 15.52
N ARG A 417 6.56 -17.78 15.16
CA ARG A 417 5.20 -17.34 14.91
C ARG A 417 4.63 -17.90 13.62
N ARG A 418 3.45 -18.48 13.71
CA ARG A 418 2.71 -18.96 12.54
C ARG A 418 1.89 -17.82 11.91
N VAL A 419 1.95 -17.68 10.59
CA VAL A 419 1.21 -16.70 9.82
C VAL A 419 0.32 -17.44 8.82
N ALA A 420 -0.97 -17.10 8.80
CA ALA A 420 -1.95 -17.72 7.91
C ALA A 420 -2.35 -16.76 6.79
N GLY A 421 -2.56 -17.28 5.57
CA GLY A 421 -3.19 -16.55 4.49
C GLY A 421 -4.71 -16.50 4.70
N CYS A 422 -5.32 -15.32 4.65
CA CYS A 422 -6.77 -15.13 4.72
C CYS A 422 -7.25 -14.51 3.41
N PHE A 423 -8.02 -15.25 2.67
CA PHE A 423 -8.48 -14.86 1.34
C PHE A 423 -9.98 -14.54 1.35
N TRP A 424 -10.43 -13.56 0.57
CA TRP A 424 -11.82 -13.11 0.50
C TRP A 424 -12.79 -14.20 0.02
N PHE A 425 -12.28 -15.20 -0.72
CA PHE A 425 -13.08 -16.29 -1.30
C PHE A 425 -13.14 -17.53 -0.40
N GLU A 426 -12.53 -17.49 0.77
CA GLU A 426 -12.63 -18.55 1.77
C GLU A 426 -13.67 -18.18 2.83
N PRO A 427 -14.43 -19.16 3.35
CA PRO A 427 -15.44 -18.88 4.35
C PRO A 427 -14.81 -18.21 5.58
N PRO A 428 -15.51 -17.23 6.19
CA PRO A 428 -15.05 -16.61 7.42
C PRO A 428 -14.91 -17.68 8.51
N GLN A 429 -13.80 -17.62 9.21
CA GLN A 429 -13.55 -18.56 10.31
C GLN A 429 -14.49 -18.24 11.47
N GLY A 430 -15.12 -19.27 12.03
CA GLY A 430 -16.02 -19.12 13.19
C GLY A 430 -15.30 -18.55 14.41
N PRO A 431 -16.06 -18.10 15.44
CA PRO A 431 -15.53 -17.43 16.63
C PRO A 431 -14.59 -18.28 17.50
N GLN A 432 -14.50 -19.57 17.25
CA GLN A 432 -13.65 -20.51 17.98
C GLN A 432 -12.25 -20.63 17.38
N GLY A 433 -11.57 -19.59 16.99
CA GLY A 433 -10.16 -19.63 16.57
C GLY A 433 -9.85 -20.65 15.44
N PRO A 434 -8.67 -20.68 14.90
CA PRO A 434 -8.33 -21.65 13.87
C PRO A 434 -8.42 -23.07 14.47
N SER A 435 -9.47 -23.79 14.10
CA SER A 435 -9.47 -25.23 14.31
C SER A 435 -8.23 -25.77 13.59
N ASN A 436 -7.37 -26.48 14.29
CA ASN A 436 -6.07 -26.99 13.84
C ASN A 436 -6.13 -27.95 12.63
N HIS A 437 -7.26 -28.09 11.98
CA HIS A 437 -7.47 -29.05 10.91
C HIS A 437 -7.63 -28.32 9.57
N GLY A 438 -6.52 -28.18 8.84
CA GLY A 438 -6.52 -27.89 7.40
C GLY A 438 -6.06 -26.51 6.94
N GLN A 439 -5.78 -25.55 7.82
CA GLN A 439 -5.25 -24.26 7.39
C GLN A 439 -3.76 -24.35 7.08
N LYS A 440 -3.41 -24.11 5.82
CA LYS A 440 -2.01 -23.97 5.42
C LYS A 440 -1.45 -22.67 6.04
N THR A 441 -0.52 -22.83 6.96
CA THR A 441 0.27 -21.70 7.51
C THR A 441 1.53 -21.49 6.69
N ILE A 442 1.92 -20.25 6.51
CA ILE A 442 3.18 -19.89 5.87
C ILE A 442 4.32 -20.41 6.74
N ASN A 443 5.12 -21.27 6.18
CA ASN A 443 6.30 -21.81 6.86
C ASN A 443 7.54 -20.95 6.54
N HIS A 444 7.55 -19.72 7.07
CA HIS A 444 8.68 -18.80 6.89
C HIS A 444 9.97 -19.27 7.59
N ASN A 445 9.87 -20.29 8.45
CA ASN A 445 11.02 -20.95 9.08
C ASN A 445 11.43 -22.26 8.40
N SER A 446 11.00 -22.48 7.14
CA SER A 446 11.50 -23.63 6.41
C SER A 446 13.02 -23.56 6.28
N THR A 447 13.66 -24.73 6.30
CA THR A 447 15.11 -24.83 6.14
C THR A 447 15.59 -24.13 4.86
N GLN A 448 14.78 -24.19 3.79
CA GLN A 448 15.07 -23.52 2.51
C GLN A 448 15.05 -22.00 2.64
N THR A 449 14.02 -21.42 3.28
CA THR A 449 13.89 -19.96 3.46
C THR A 449 14.97 -19.43 4.39
N GLY A 450 15.29 -20.14 5.46
CA GLY A 450 16.39 -19.79 6.37
C GLY A 450 17.75 -19.82 5.68
N GLN A 451 18.06 -20.87 4.93
CA GLN A 451 19.30 -20.96 4.16
C GLN A 451 19.40 -19.87 3.09
N LEU A 452 18.29 -19.52 2.44
CA LEU A 452 18.25 -18.45 1.46
C LEU A 452 18.52 -17.08 2.11
N ALA A 453 17.91 -16.79 3.26
CA ALA A 453 18.13 -15.56 4.02
C ALA A 453 19.60 -15.42 4.48
N GLU A 454 20.23 -16.51 4.95
CA GLU A 454 21.64 -16.51 5.32
C GLU A 454 22.57 -16.34 4.10
N ARG A 455 22.21 -16.95 2.99
CA ARG A 455 23.00 -16.86 1.75
C ARG A 455 23.05 -15.43 1.23
N VAL A 456 21.92 -14.72 1.19
CA VAL A 456 21.87 -13.33 0.69
C VAL A 456 22.53 -12.34 1.65
N ALA A 457 22.65 -12.68 2.92
CA ALA A 457 23.43 -11.89 3.88
C ALA A 457 24.90 -11.74 3.48
N GLY A 458 25.39 -12.61 2.61
CA GLY A 458 26.72 -12.52 2.04
C GLY A 458 26.95 -11.38 1.06
N TRP A 459 25.90 -10.69 0.58
CA TRP A 459 26.06 -9.49 -0.25
C TRP A 459 26.45 -8.29 0.61
N LEU A 460 27.74 -7.95 0.61
CA LEU A 460 28.34 -6.80 1.30
C LEU A 460 29.35 -6.13 0.36
N VAL A 461 28.83 -5.45 -0.65
CA VAL A 461 29.66 -4.76 -1.67
C VAL A 461 29.86 -3.32 -1.24
N PRO A 462 31.09 -2.89 -0.89
CA PRO A 462 31.38 -1.55 -0.43
C PRO A 462 31.27 -0.53 -1.55
N TYR A 463 31.08 0.74 -1.17
CA TYR A 463 30.84 1.84 -2.10
C TYR A 463 31.88 1.99 -3.21
N ALA A 464 33.16 1.78 -2.90
CA ALA A 464 34.23 1.89 -3.88
C ALA A 464 34.02 0.97 -5.10
N ILE A 465 33.49 -0.25 -4.87
CA ILE A 465 33.16 -1.19 -5.95
C ILE A 465 31.90 -0.75 -6.69
N VAL A 466 30.88 -0.27 -5.98
CA VAL A 466 29.64 0.26 -6.57
C VAL A 466 29.97 1.47 -7.44
N GLU A 467 30.83 2.38 -6.98
CA GLU A 467 31.26 3.57 -7.70
C GLU A 467 32.08 3.20 -8.96
N GLU A 468 32.94 2.19 -8.87
CA GLU A 468 33.68 1.67 -10.03
C GLU A 468 32.71 1.14 -11.11
N GLU A 469 31.65 0.41 -10.70
CA GLU A 469 30.65 -0.09 -11.63
C GLU A 469 29.81 1.02 -12.26
N LEU A 470 29.42 2.03 -11.49
CA LEU A 470 28.74 3.24 -12.01
C LEU A 470 29.57 3.89 -13.12
N ARG A 471 30.88 4.09 -12.87
CA ARG A 471 31.81 4.66 -13.86
C ARG A 471 31.97 3.74 -15.07
N ARG A 472 32.15 2.43 -14.85
CA ARG A 472 32.33 1.44 -15.92
C ARG A 472 31.13 1.38 -16.87
N GLN A 473 29.91 1.48 -16.31
CA GLN A 473 28.67 1.41 -17.08
C GLN A 473 28.19 2.81 -17.52
N ASN A 474 28.91 3.89 -17.18
CA ASN A 474 28.49 5.28 -17.41
C ASN A 474 27.03 5.53 -16.93
N SER A 475 26.70 5.02 -15.75
CA SER A 475 25.41 5.17 -15.12
C SER A 475 25.46 6.16 -13.96
N SER A 476 24.38 6.91 -13.74
CA SER A 476 24.21 7.82 -12.61
C SER A 476 23.20 7.29 -11.58
N THR A 477 22.57 6.15 -11.85
CA THR A 477 21.48 5.58 -11.03
C THR A 477 21.79 4.15 -10.62
N ILE A 478 21.32 3.79 -9.42
CA ILE A 478 21.34 2.41 -8.94
C ILE A 478 20.00 1.77 -9.29
N ASP A 479 20.04 0.82 -10.22
CA ASP A 479 18.86 0.14 -10.76
C ASP A 479 19.17 -1.31 -11.18
N PHE A 480 18.20 -2.01 -11.76
CA PHE A 480 18.40 -3.39 -12.23
C PHE A 480 19.45 -3.47 -13.36
N ALA A 481 19.51 -2.47 -14.24
CA ALA A 481 20.48 -2.45 -15.34
C ALA A 481 21.91 -2.42 -14.82
N LEU A 482 22.19 -1.51 -13.85
CA LEU A 482 23.49 -1.42 -13.20
C LEU A 482 23.84 -2.73 -12.47
N CYS A 483 22.92 -3.25 -11.68
CA CYS A 483 23.17 -4.43 -10.85
C CYS A 483 23.40 -5.69 -11.69
N LEU A 484 22.62 -5.89 -12.75
CA LEU A 484 22.79 -7.00 -13.70
C LEU A 484 24.06 -6.82 -14.55
N GLY A 485 24.36 -5.59 -14.98
CA GLY A 485 25.59 -5.30 -15.71
C GLY A 485 26.85 -5.55 -14.88
N ALA A 486 26.80 -5.30 -13.56
CA ALA A 486 27.87 -5.62 -12.63
C ALA A 486 28.08 -7.14 -12.52
N THR A 487 27.00 -7.88 -12.22
CA THR A 487 27.05 -9.33 -12.02
C THR A 487 27.34 -10.13 -13.30
N ALA A 488 27.14 -9.53 -14.47
CA ALA A 488 27.61 -10.10 -15.74
C ALA A 488 29.14 -9.97 -15.94
N ASN A 489 29.84 -9.20 -15.10
CA ASN A 489 31.28 -9.02 -15.14
C ASN A 489 31.98 -10.05 -14.22
N GLU A 490 32.80 -10.92 -14.79
CA GLU A 490 33.51 -11.95 -14.02
C GLU A 490 34.45 -11.36 -12.94
N ARG A 491 35.07 -10.21 -13.21
CA ARG A 491 35.93 -9.53 -12.22
C ARG A 491 35.11 -9.05 -10.99
N PHE A 492 33.92 -8.51 -11.22
CA PHE A 492 33.01 -8.11 -10.16
C PHE A 492 32.58 -9.33 -9.34
N ALA A 493 32.12 -10.39 -10.00
CA ALA A 493 31.70 -11.63 -9.36
C ALA A 493 32.86 -12.27 -8.54
N ALA A 494 34.07 -12.25 -9.03
CA ALA A 494 35.25 -12.77 -8.30
C ALA A 494 35.58 -11.95 -7.04
N ARG A 495 35.42 -10.62 -7.09
CA ARG A 495 35.67 -9.70 -5.95
C ARG A 495 34.59 -9.79 -4.87
N THR A 496 33.36 -10.07 -5.26
CA THR A 496 32.20 -10.05 -4.35
C THR A 496 31.84 -11.42 -3.78
N ARG A 497 32.46 -12.51 -4.29
CA ARG A 497 32.30 -13.85 -3.72
C ARG A 497 32.89 -13.90 -2.32
N ILE A 498 32.06 -14.20 -1.33
CA ILE A 498 32.52 -14.47 0.02
C ILE A 498 33.15 -15.85 0.06
N ARG A 499 34.40 -15.94 0.54
CA ARG A 499 35.00 -17.22 0.85
C ARG A 499 34.28 -17.81 2.07
N LYS A 500 33.65 -18.97 1.89
CA LYS A 500 32.91 -19.70 2.94
C LYS A 500 33.69 -19.95 4.23
N ASP A 501 35.00 -19.88 4.17
CA ASP A 501 35.91 -20.20 5.29
C ASP A 501 36.01 -19.09 6.34
N LYS A 502 35.35 -17.93 6.15
CA LYS A 502 35.45 -16.77 7.05
C LYS A 502 34.14 -16.34 7.70
N ILE A 503 33.07 -17.11 7.55
CA ILE A 503 31.82 -16.81 8.25
C ILE A 503 31.89 -17.35 9.66
N ASP A 504 32.29 -16.51 10.58
CA ASP A 504 32.24 -16.83 12.02
C ASP A 504 30.78 -16.87 12.48
N LYS A 505 30.46 -17.84 13.34
CA LYS A 505 29.07 -18.11 13.80
C LYS A 505 28.43 -16.97 14.59
N ASN A 506 29.15 -15.90 14.87
CA ASN A 506 28.72 -14.73 15.65
C ASN A 506 28.44 -13.49 14.80
N HIS A 507 27.90 -13.64 13.61
CA HIS A 507 27.26 -12.55 12.79
C HIS A 507 28.04 -11.23 12.59
N HIS A 508 29.22 -11.06 13.10
CA HIS A 508 30.10 -9.93 12.82
C HIS A 508 31.34 -10.44 12.08
N ASN A 509 31.42 -10.08 10.81
CA ASN A 509 32.68 -10.24 10.08
C ASN A 509 33.55 -9.02 10.45
N PRO A 510 34.61 -9.16 11.27
CA PRO A 510 35.42 -8.01 11.70
C PRO A 510 36.16 -7.34 10.54
N ASP A 511 36.22 -7.98 9.38
CA ASP A 511 36.97 -7.51 8.22
C ASP A 511 36.19 -6.55 7.30
N HIS A 512 34.86 -6.34 7.50
CA HIS A 512 34.07 -5.44 6.68
C HIS A 512 33.28 -4.45 7.54
N PRO A 513 33.56 -3.14 7.44
CA PRO A 513 32.74 -2.13 8.11
C PRO A 513 31.32 -2.14 7.53
N PRO A 514 30.30 -1.80 8.31
CA PRO A 514 28.93 -1.72 7.83
C PRO A 514 28.83 -0.72 6.66
N LEU A 515 27.92 -1.00 5.74
CA LEU A 515 27.64 -0.11 4.62
C LEU A 515 27.04 1.21 5.12
N GLU A 516 27.62 2.36 4.70
CA GLU A 516 27.23 3.66 5.24
C GLU A 516 26.58 4.59 4.20
N LYS A 517 26.87 4.40 2.91
CA LYS A 517 26.32 5.25 1.86
C LYS A 517 25.00 4.72 1.33
N LYS A 518 24.08 5.62 0.99
CA LYS A 518 22.76 5.27 0.43
C LYS A 518 22.90 4.35 -0.78
N ASP A 519 23.74 4.70 -1.73
CA ASP A 519 23.84 4.00 -3.01
C ASP A 519 24.40 2.59 -2.87
N GLU A 520 25.33 2.36 -1.94
CA GLU A 520 25.80 1.00 -1.64
C GLU A 520 24.71 0.17 -0.96
N VAL A 521 23.92 0.77 -0.05
CA VAL A 521 22.80 0.06 0.59
C VAL A 521 21.77 -0.33 -0.47
N VAL A 522 21.35 0.61 -1.34
CA VAL A 522 20.38 0.34 -2.41
C VAL A 522 20.89 -0.74 -3.36
N ALA A 523 22.14 -0.68 -3.80
CA ALA A 523 22.73 -1.68 -4.70
C ALA A 523 22.73 -3.08 -4.06
N ASN A 524 23.15 -3.18 -2.80
CA ASN A 524 23.19 -4.44 -2.06
C ASN A 524 21.76 -4.99 -1.83
N VAL A 525 20.77 -4.15 -1.58
CA VAL A 525 19.37 -4.57 -1.49
C VAL A 525 18.91 -5.18 -2.82
N ILE A 526 19.22 -4.54 -3.96
CA ILE A 526 18.82 -5.05 -5.28
C ILE A 526 19.53 -6.39 -5.59
N TRP A 527 20.82 -6.54 -5.31
CA TRP A 527 21.51 -7.83 -5.51
C TRP A 527 20.93 -8.93 -4.62
N ARG A 528 20.68 -8.67 -3.34
CA ARG A 528 20.02 -9.62 -2.43
C ARG A 528 18.65 -10.02 -2.94
N PHE A 529 17.86 -9.04 -3.39
CA PHE A 529 16.54 -9.28 -3.96
C PHE A 529 16.59 -10.14 -5.23
N LEU A 530 17.51 -9.87 -6.15
CA LEU A 530 17.68 -10.68 -7.36
C LEU A 530 18.04 -12.14 -7.04
N GLU A 531 18.85 -12.38 -6.01
CA GLU A 531 19.15 -13.73 -5.55
C GLU A 531 17.98 -14.39 -4.85
N LEU A 532 17.26 -13.65 -3.98
CA LEU A 532 16.04 -14.13 -3.30
C LEU A 532 14.96 -14.55 -4.29
N ARG A 533 14.88 -13.91 -5.45
CA ARG A 533 13.95 -14.24 -6.52
C ARG A 533 14.50 -15.23 -7.56
N GLY A 534 15.71 -15.74 -7.37
CA GLY A 534 16.32 -16.73 -8.25
C GLY A 534 16.77 -16.19 -9.61
N PHE A 535 16.89 -14.86 -9.77
CA PHE A 535 17.55 -14.26 -10.92
C PHE A 535 19.06 -14.49 -10.87
N LEU A 536 19.65 -14.34 -9.70
CA LEU A 536 21.05 -14.67 -9.48
C LEU A 536 21.17 -16.03 -8.76
N GLN A 537 22.20 -16.77 -9.10
CA GLN A 537 22.56 -18.06 -8.49
C GLN A 537 23.53 -17.87 -7.33
N THR A 538 23.79 -18.93 -6.58
CA THR A 538 24.68 -18.95 -5.39
C THR A 538 26.09 -18.41 -5.63
N SER A 539 26.55 -18.46 -6.86
CA SER A 539 27.88 -17.95 -7.28
C SER A 539 27.83 -16.50 -7.77
N HIS A 540 26.76 -15.76 -7.51
CA HIS A 540 26.49 -14.42 -8.03
C HIS A 540 26.45 -14.36 -9.55
N THR A 541 26.16 -15.47 -10.19
CA THR A 541 26.04 -15.58 -11.65
C THR A 541 24.60 -15.46 -12.10
N HIS A 542 24.41 -15.05 -13.34
CA HIS A 542 23.09 -14.92 -13.91
C HIS A 542 22.40 -16.28 -14.11
N GLY A 543 21.16 -16.41 -13.61
CA GLY A 543 20.20 -17.40 -14.06
C GLY A 543 19.61 -17.04 -15.43
N ALA A 544 18.77 -17.90 -15.98
CA ALA A 544 18.11 -17.67 -17.28
C ALA A 544 17.32 -16.35 -17.30
N LEU A 545 16.54 -16.06 -16.25
CA LEU A 545 15.77 -14.82 -16.14
C LEU A 545 16.65 -13.57 -16.11
N ALA A 546 17.78 -13.60 -15.39
CA ALA A 546 18.72 -12.48 -15.35
C ALA A 546 19.41 -12.26 -16.70
N ARG A 547 19.80 -13.33 -17.41
CA ARG A 547 20.35 -13.22 -18.76
C ARG A 547 19.33 -12.62 -19.72
N ALA A 548 18.10 -13.10 -19.69
CA ALA A 548 17.02 -12.60 -20.51
C ALA A 548 16.76 -11.11 -20.27
N MET A 549 16.64 -10.71 -19.01
CA MET A 549 16.45 -9.31 -18.61
C MET A 549 17.62 -8.43 -19.06
N HIS A 550 18.85 -8.85 -18.79
CA HIS A 550 20.05 -8.08 -19.14
C HIS A 550 20.21 -7.91 -20.67
N ALA A 551 19.95 -8.98 -21.45
CA ALA A 551 19.99 -8.91 -22.91
C ALA A 551 18.90 -7.98 -23.47
N ALA A 552 17.67 -8.05 -22.95
CA ALA A 552 16.56 -7.20 -23.37
C ALA A 552 16.82 -5.72 -23.06
N ILE A 553 17.34 -5.40 -21.87
CA ILE A 553 17.73 -4.02 -21.49
C ILE A 553 18.82 -3.49 -22.45
N LYS A 554 19.82 -4.31 -22.77
CA LYS A 554 20.88 -3.92 -23.71
C LYS A 554 20.36 -3.69 -25.13
N ALA A 555 19.47 -4.56 -25.61
CA ALA A 555 18.90 -4.47 -26.94
C ALA A 555 18.02 -3.23 -27.14
N ALA A 556 17.27 -2.87 -26.11
CA ALA A 556 16.34 -1.74 -26.15
C ALA A 556 17.02 -0.38 -26.29
N ARG A 557 18.25 -0.23 -25.88
CA ARG A 557 19.05 1.03 -25.89
C ARG A 557 18.35 2.26 -25.34
N VAL A 558 17.34 2.09 -24.47
CA VAL A 558 16.37 3.13 -24.13
C VAL A 558 16.34 3.38 -22.64
N ASN A 559 16.44 4.65 -22.24
CA ASN A 559 16.20 5.14 -20.88
C ASN A 559 14.68 5.21 -20.53
N ASP A 560 13.83 4.38 -21.13
CA ASP A 560 12.37 4.50 -21.08
C ASP A 560 11.73 3.85 -19.83
N LYS A 561 12.42 3.73 -18.73
CA LYS A 561 11.87 3.16 -17.48
C LYS A 561 11.24 1.76 -17.64
N PHE A 562 11.78 0.95 -18.54
CA PHE A 562 11.28 -0.40 -18.82
C PHE A 562 11.77 -1.46 -17.85
N GLN A 563 12.71 -1.15 -16.98
CA GLN A 563 13.35 -2.14 -16.12
C GLN A 563 12.35 -2.81 -15.16
N ASP A 564 11.56 -2.02 -14.43
CA ASP A 564 10.53 -2.55 -13.53
C ASP A 564 9.43 -3.32 -14.29
N PRO A 565 8.85 -2.78 -15.39
CA PRO A 565 7.94 -3.53 -16.26
C PRO A 565 8.53 -4.84 -16.79
N LEU A 566 9.77 -4.84 -17.24
CA LEU A 566 10.43 -6.05 -17.78
C LEU A 566 10.64 -7.10 -16.67
N TYR A 567 11.03 -6.68 -15.49
CA TYR A 567 11.12 -7.58 -14.34
C TYR A 567 9.76 -8.23 -14.01
N LEU A 568 8.70 -7.42 -13.95
CA LEU A 568 7.33 -7.91 -13.72
C LEU A 568 6.86 -8.86 -14.84
N PHE A 569 7.18 -8.53 -16.09
CA PHE A 569 6.90 -9.40 -17.24
C PHE A 569 7.50 -10.80 -17.03
N LEU A 570 8.79 -10.88 -16.68
CA LEU A 570 9.49 -12.14 -16.45
C LEU A 570 8.89 -12.94 -15.29
N GLU A 571 8.50 -12.28 -14.20
CA GLU A 571 7.83 -12.92 -13.08
C GLU A 571 6.44 -13.45 -13.46
N LEU A 572 5.66 -12.70 -14.24
CA LEU A 572 4.34 -13.12 -14.72
C LEU A 572 4.43 -14.27 -15.74
N VAL A 573 5.47 -14.27 -16.57
CA VAL A 573 5.78 -15.42 -17.46
C VAL A 573 6.10 -16.65 -16.61
N ARG A 574 6.97 -16.53 -15.62
CA ARG A 574 7.31 -17.63 -14.70
C ARG A 574 6.09 -18.16 -13.93
N ALA A 575 5.16 -17.28 -13.58
CA ALA A 575 3.91 -17.62 -12.91
C ALA A 575 2.87 -18.27 -13.84
N GLY A 576 3.11 -18.32 -15.15
CA GLY A 576 2.22 -18.90 -16.14
C GLY A 576 0.95 -18.09 -16.41
N VAL A 577 0.96 -16.76 -16.13
CA VAL A 577 -0.21 -15.88 -16.30
C VAL A 577 -0.07 -14.89 -17.45
N MET A 578 1.07 -14.90 -18.15
CA MET A 578 1.33 -14.04 -19.32
C MET A 578 1.08 -14.82 -20.61
N HIS A 579 -0.17 -14.88 -21.04
CA HIS A 579 -0.61 -15.58 -22.26
C HIS A 579 -1.82 -14.88 -22.90
N GLY A 580 -2.15 -15.24 -24.15
CA GLY A 580 -3.28 -14.68 -24.90
C GLY A 580 -4.63 -15.35 -24.66
N HIS A 581 -4.69 -16.44 -23.89
CA HIS A 581 -5.95 -17.15 -23.65
C HIS A 581 -6.87 -16.40 -22.66
N LEU A 582 -8.19 -16.59 -22.81
CA LEU A 582 -9.17 -16.10 -21.85
C LEU A 582 -9.05 -16.84 -20.52
N TRP A 583 -9.32 -16.14 -19.40
CA TRP A 583 -9.36 -16.74 -18.05
C TRP A 583 -10.60 -17.58 -17.79
N THR A 584 -11.64 -17.37 -18.59
CA THR A 584 -12.91 -18.05 -18.53
C THR A 584 -13.36 -18.45 -19.94
N ASN A 585 -14.36 -19.31 -20.05
CA ASN A 585 -14.98 -19.65 -21.35
C ASN A 585 -15.76 -18.48 -21.98
N ARG A 586 -15.94 -17.38 -21.25
CA ARG A 586 -16.61 -16.14 -21.70
C ARG A 586 -15.61 -15.01 -21.64
N ALA A 587 -15.56 -14.20 -22.69
CA ALA A 587 -14.80 -12.97 -22.69
C ALA A 587 -15.43 -11.98 -21.71
N PHE A 588 -14.60 -11.28 -20.95
CA PHE A 588 -15.01 -10.10 -20.22
C PHE A 588 -15.15 -8.90 -21.18
N SER A 589 -15.89 -7.88 -20.78
CA SER A 589 -16.02 -6.65 -21.57
C SER A 589 -14.67 -5.98 -21.78
N GLY A 590 -14.51 -5.31 -22.93
CA GLY A 590 -13.31 -4.55 -23.29
C GLY A 590 -12.15 -5.41 -23.81
N GLY A 591 -12.39 -6.67 -24.20
CA GLY A 591 -11.47 -7.47 -24.97
C GLY A 591 -11.38 -7.03 -26.44
N PRO A 592 -10.56 -7.70 -27.29
CA PRO A 592 -10.46 -7.44 -28.70
C PRO A 592 -11.82 -7.50 -29.40
N SER A 593 -12.10 -6.52 -30.27
CA SER A 593 -13.43 -6.39 -30.90
C SER A 593 -13.51 -7.05 -32.27
N PHE A 594 -12.40 -7.18 -32.98
CA PHE A 594 -12.34 -7.63 -34.36
C PHE A 594 -11.30 -8.73 -34.58
N GLY A 595 -11.40 -9.44 -35.69
CA GLY A 595 -10.49 -10.51 -36.08
C GLY A 595 -10.99 -11.92 -35.73
N THR A 596 -10.22 -12.93 -36.17
CA THR A 596 -10.41 -14.33 -35.81
C THR A 596 -10.07 -14.57 -34.32
N ASP A 597 -10.39 -15.73 -33.79
CA ASP A 597 -10.08 -16.06 -32.40
C ASP A 597 -8.57 -16.08 -32.12
N ASP A 598 -7.76 -16.54 -33.07
CA ASP A 598 -6.30 -16.51 -32.96
C ASP A 598 -5.76 -15.06 -32.99
N GLU A 599 -6.29 -14.20 -33.89
CA GLU A 599 -5.93 -12.78 -33.94
C GLU A 599 -6.34 -12.05 -32.66
N LYS A 600 -7.50 -12.39 -32.09
CA LYS A 600 -7.92 -11.85 -30.78
C LYS A 600 -7.00 -12.30 -29.65
N GLN A 601 -6.52 -13.54 -29.67
CA GLN A 601 -5.55 -14.02 -28.68
C GLN A 601 -4.21 -13.28 -28.81
N CYS A 602 -3.73 -13.06 -30.04
CA CYS A 602 -2.52 -12.25 -30.30
C CYS A 602 -2.68 -10.82 -29.76
N MET A 603 -3.80 -10.17 -30.07
CA MET A 603 -4.09 -8.83 -29.58
C MET A 603 -4.19 -8.78 -28.05
N LEU A 604 -4.86 -9.74 -27.42
CA LEU A 604 -5.00 -9.81 -25.98
C LEU A 604 -3.65 -9.96 -25.27
N LEU A 605 -2.76 -10.79 -25.84
CA LEU A 605 -1.39 -10.94 -25.34
C LEU A 605 -0.63 -9.60 -25.41
N VAL A 606 -0.69 -8.91 -26.54
CA VAL A 606 -0.07 -7.57 -26.71
C VAL A 606 -0.65 -6.58 -25.69
N MET A 607 -1.97 -6.50 -25.57
CA MET A 607 -2.64 -5.61 -24.60
C MET A 607 -2.18 -5.89 -23.16
N ARG A 608 -2.07 -7.16 -22.75
CA ARG A 608 -1.60 -7.55 -21.41
C ARG A 608 -0.14 -7.15 -21.19
N VAL A 609 0.74 -7.42 -22.15
CA VAL A 609 2.16 -7.01 -22.06
C VAL A 609 2.27 -5.49 -21.92
N LEU A 610 1.54 -4.72 -22.71
CA LEU A 610 1.60 -3.26 -22.67
C LEU A 610 0.97 -2.67 -21.40
N SER A 611 -0.03 -3.33 -20.79
CA SER A 611 -0.64 -2.86 -19.54
C SER A 611 0.28 -2.96 -18.31
N ILE A 612 1.48 -3.53 -18.43
CA ILE A 612 2.50 -3.50 -17.37
C ILE A 612 3.28 -2.17 -17.39
N VAL A 613 3.24 -1.43 -18.49
CA VAL A 613 3.97 -0.17 -18.65
C VAL A 613 3.14 1.01 -18.14
N PRO A 614 3.71 1.94 -17.35
CA PRO A 614 2.99 3.14 -16.94
C PRO A 614 2.65 4.03 -18.14
N LEU A 615 1.41 4.47 -18.26
CA LEU A 615 0.98 5.41 -19.28
C LEU A 615 1.38 6.85 -18.90
N ASN A 616 1.97 7.59 -19.81
CA ASN A 616 2.27 9.01 -19.62
C ASN A 616 1.06 9.88 -20.00
N ALA A 617 0.16 10.08 -19.04
CA ALA A 617 -1.02 10.91 -19.21
C ALA A 617 -1.04 12.07 -18.23
N LYS A 618 -1.63 13.21 -18.64
CA LYS A 618 -1.93 14.32 -17.74
C LYS A 618 -3.11 13.96 -16.84
N PRO A 619 -3.16 14.51 -15.61
CA PRO A 619 -4.31 14.35 -14.73
C PRO A 619 -5.60 14.89 -15.39
N GLN A 620 -6.55 14.02 -15.63
CA GLN A 620 -7.91 14.37 -16.10
C GLN A 620 -8.87 13.19 -15.87
N ALA A 621 -10.17 13.46 -15.97
CA ALA A 621 -11.19 12.43 -15.90
C ALA A 621 -10.98 11.38 -17.01
N TRP A 622 -11.21 10.11 -16.68
CA TRP A 622 -11.11 9.02 -17.64
C TRP A 622 -12.29 9.06 -18.63
N SER A 623 -12.00 9.25 -19.90
CA SER A 623 -12.98 9.30 -20.99
C SER A 623 -12.87 8.12 -21.97
N ALA A 624 -11.81 7.31 -21.83
CA ALA A 624 -11.61 6.16 -22.68
C ALA A 624 -12.50 4.97 -22.26
N PRO A 625 -12.71 3.98 -23.15
CA PRO A 625 -13.48 2.79 -22.81
C PRO A 625 -12.84 2.02 -21.65
N LEU A 626 -13.61 1.21 -20.96
CA LEU A 626 -13.13 0.32 -19.93
C LEU A 626 -12.81 -1.06 -20.49
N SER A 627 -11.91 -1.78 -19.82
CA SER A 627 -11.56 -3.16 -20.14
C SER A 627 -11.50 -4.01 -18.87
N ARG A 628 -12.55 -4.80 -18.63
CA ARG A 628 -12.58 -5.75 -17.53
C ARG A 628 -11.53 -6.86 -17.73
N GLU A 629 -11.27 -7.29 -18.97
CA GLU A 629 -10.19 -8.23 -19.30
C GLU A 629 -8.83 -7.75 -18.79
N LEU A 630 -8.49 -6.49 -19.05
CA LEU A 630 -7.23 -5.92 -18.57
C LEU A 630 -7.27 -5.63 -17.07
N LEU A 631 -8.43 -5.34 -16.48
CA LEU A 631 -8.56 -5.15 -15.05
C LEU A 631 -8.31 -6.45 -14.28
N VAL A 632 -8.80 -7.59 -14.78
CA VAL A 632 -8.47 -8.91 -14.25
C VAL A 632 -6.96 -9.12 -14.27
N PHE A 633 -6.31 -8.88 -15.42
CA PHE A 633 -4.86 -9.01 -15.54
C PHE A 633 -4.12 -8.02 -14.63
N ASN A 634 -4.58 -6.78 -14.52
CA ASN A 634 -3.99 -5.78 -13.62
C ASN A 634 -4.04 -6.21 -12.14
N SER A 635 -5.01 -7.02 -11.75
CA SER A 635 -5.08 -7.58 -10.39
C SER A 635 -3.89 -8.51 -10.11
N PHE A 636 -3.45 -9.33 -11.08
CA PHE A 636 -2.22 -10.15 -10.97
C PHE A 636 -0.99 -9.24 -10.81
N VAL A 637 -0.87 -8.24 -11.67
CA VAL A 637 0.26 -7.30 -11.66
C VAL A 637 0.35 -6.59 -10.31
N LYS A 638 -0.76 -6.08 -9.79
CA LYS A 638 -0.80 -5.36 -8.50
C LYS A 638 -0.46 -6.23 -7.31
N SER A 639 -1.04 -7.44 -7.23
CA SER A 639 -0.76 -8.35 -6.13
C SER A 639 0.73 -8.73 -6.08
N LEU A 640 1.32 -9.00 -7.25
CA LEU A 640 2.74 -9.30 -7.37
C LEU A 640 3.62 -8.09 -7.03
N THR A 641 3.36 -6.94 -7.63
CA THR A 641 4.15 -5.71 -7.42
C THR A 641 4.19 -5.31 -5.94
N ARG A 642 3.04 -5.39 -5.24
CA ARG A 642 2.99 -5.13 -3.79
C ARG A 642 3.90 -6.07 -3.02
N ALA A 643 3.84 -7.37 -3.33
CA ALA A 643 4.64 -8.37 -2.62
C ALA A 643 6.15 -8.20 -2.88
N LEU A 644 6.54 -7.88 -4.12
CA LEU A 644 7.94 -7.62 -4.48
C LEU A 644 8.48 -6.34 -3.86
N ARG A 645 7.67 -5.26 -3.82
CA ARG A 645 8.01 -4.01 -3.14
C ARG A 645 8.25 -4.24 -1.66
N ILE A 646 7.35 -4.96 -0.99
CA ILE A 646 7.50 -5.33 0.42
C ILE A 646 8.77 -6.14 0.64
N LEU A 647 9.10 -7.09 -0.24
CA LEU A 647 10.32 -7.88 -0.13
C LEU A 647 11.58 -7.01 -0.20
N LEU A 648 11.63 -6.02 -1.09
CA LEU A 648 12.72 -5.05 -1.19
C LEU A 648 12.85 -4.20 0.08
N GLU A 649 11.73 -3.64 0.57
CA GLU A 649 11.71 -2.85 1.81
C GLU A 649 12.19 -3.67 3.01
N VAL A 650 11.72 -4.89 3.13
CA VAL A 650 12.11 -5.82 4.19
C VAL A 650 13.58 -6.24 4.05
N THR A 651 14.09 -6.39 2.84
CA THR A 651 15.52 -6.67 2.63
C THR A 651 16.37 -5.52 3.15
N SER A 652 15.97 -4.27 2.93
CA SER A 652 16.66 -3.10 3.49
C SER A 652 16.59 -3.04 5.02
N LEU A 653 15.43 -3.34 5.60
CA LEU A 653 15.25 -3.45 7.05
C LEU A 653 16.14 -4.54 7.66
N ASN A 654 16.16 -5.72 7.03
CA ASN A 654 16.99 -6.85 7.48
C ASN A 654 18.47 -6.47 7.53
N MET A 655 18.98 -5.75 6.52
CA MET A 655 20.38 -5.29 6.50
C MET A 655 20.70 -4.35 7.68
N LEU A 656 19.80 -3.44 7.99
CA LEU A 656 19.99 -2.49 9.10
C LEU A 656 19.91 -3.19 10.46
N LEU A 657 18.93 -4.06 10.66
CA LEU A 657 18.77 -4.80 11.92
C LEU A 657 19.91 -5.81 12.17
N ARG A 658 20.51 -6.35 11.12
CA ARG A 658 21.71 -7.22 11.22
C ARG A 658 23.00 -6.45 11.48
N GLY A 659 23.00 -5.12 11.31
CA GLY A 659 24.20 -4.32 11.34
C GLY A 659 25.05 -4.39 10.06
N ASP A 660 24.56 -5.00 8.97
CA ASP A 660 25.21 -5.02 7.66
C ASP A 660 25.29 -3.60 7.05
N ALA A 661 24.33 -2.76 7.41
CA ALA A 661 24.29 -1.34 7.03
C ALA A 661 24.04 -0.46 8.25
N LYS A 662 24.64 0.75 8.25
CA LYS A 662 24.45 1.76 9.29
C LYS A 662 24.25 3.13 8.63
N ARG A 663 23.26 3.88 9.08
CA ARG A 663 23.03 5.24 8.58
C ARG A 663 23.32 6.26 9.66
N VAL A 664 24.18 7.22 9.34
CA VAL A 664 24.46 8.40 10.19
C VAL A 664 23.43 9.50 9.94
N ARG A 665 22.93 9.55 8.70
CA ARG A 665 21.92 10.54 8.27
C ARG A 665 20.52 9.91 8.28
N ASP A 666 19.51 10.74 8.54
CA ASP A 666 18.10 10.35 8.43
C ASP A 666 17.65 10.44 6.95
N ASP A 667 18.09 9.47 6.15
CA ASP A 667 17.77 9.35 4.74
C ASP A 667 17.09 8.00 4.40
N TYR A 668 16.43 7.42 5.38
CA TYR A 668 15.74 6.12 5.25
C TYR A 668 14.66 6.14 4.16
N LEU A 669 13.90 7.24 4.06
CA LEU A 669 12.93 7.43 2.99
C LEU A 669 13.63 7.49 1.62
N ASP A 670 14.77 8.13 1.51
CA ASP A 670 15.52 8.23 0.23
C ASP A 670 16.00 6.84 -0.23
N ILE A 671 16.38 5.96 0.71
CA ILE A 671 16.66 4.55 0.41
C ILE A 671 15.41 3.90 -0.15
N ALA A 672 14.29 3.97 0.57
CA ALA A 672 13.03 3.34 0.15
C ALA A 672 12.53 3.84 -1.21
N LEU A 673 12.62 5.15 -1.49
CA LEU A 673 12.22 5.76 -2.77
C LEU A 673 13.19 5.47 -3.92
N SER A 674 14.40 4.99 -3.63
CA SER A 674 15.38 4.57 -4.64
C SER A 674 15.26 3.10 -5.02
N LEU A 675 14.44 2.32 -4.31
CA LEU A 675 14.19 0.91 -4.64
C LEU A 675 13.29 0.78 -5.88
N PRO A 676 13.32 -0.37 -6.61
CA PRO A 676 12.41 -0.66 -7.71
C PRO A 676 10.91 -0.63 -7.33
N PHE A 677 10.05 -0.62 -8.34
CA PHE A 677 8.58 -0.69 -8.23
C PHE A 677 7.92 0.49 -7.51
N GLN A 678 8.43 1.70 -7.72
CA GLN A 678 7.89 2.92 -7.12
C GLN A 678 6.69 3.51 -7.87
N VAL A 679 6.42 3.08 -9.09
CA VAL A 679 5.31 3.55 -9.92
C VAL A 679 4.28 2.45 -10.03
N ASP A 680 3.02 2.78 -9.67
CA ASP A 680 1.90 1.87 -9.90
C ASP A 680 1.44 1.94 -11.36
N VAL A 681 1.06 0.78 -11.89
CA VAL A 681 0.52 0.64 -13.24
C VAL A 681 -0.98 0.39 -13.20
N ASN A 682 -1.67 0.78 -14.27
CA ASN A 682 -3.09 0.57 -14.46
C ASN A 682 -3.37 -0.02 -15.85
N THR A 683 -4.64 -0.20 -16.19
CA THR A 683 -5.06 -0.74 -17.48
C THR A 683 -4.86 0.21 -18.66
N GLY A 684 -4.52 1.49 -18.40
CA GLY A 684 -4.56 2.57 -19.38
C GLY A 684 -3.73 2.33 -20.64
N PHE A 685 -2.50 1.79 -20.49
CA PHE A 685 -1.64 1.54 -21.67
C PHE A 685 -2.18 0.41 -22.54
N GLY A 686 -2.67 -0.66 -21.93
CA GLY A 686 -3.31 -1.75 -22.66
C GLY A 686 -4.59 -1.31 -23.38
N ILE A 687 -5.36 -0.39 -22.77
CA ILE A 687 -6.55 0.19 -23.41
C ILE A 687 -6.15 1.11 -24.58
N LEU A 688 -5.09 1.91 -24.45
CA LEU A 688 -4.57 2.71 -25.57
C LEU A 688 -4.19 1.81 -26.75
N ALA A 689 -3.48 0.72 -26.51
CA ALA A 689 -3.13 -0.25 -27.53
C ALA A 689 -4.38 -0.88 -28.17
N LYS A 690 -5.38 -1.22 -27.35
CA LYS A 690 -6.66 -1.75 -27.85
C LYS A 690 -7.33 -0.75 -28.77
N VAL A 691 -7.47 0.51 -28.34
CA VAL A 691 -8.15 1.54 -29.16
C VAL A 691 -7.43 1.72 -30.49
N TYR A 692 -6.11 1.78 -30.49
CA TYR A 692 -5.35 1.89 -31.72
C TYR A 692 -5.54 0.68 -32.66
N LEU A 693 -5.39 -0.53 -32.13
CA LEU A 693 -5.47 -1.75 -32.95
C LEU A 693 -6.89 -2.06 -33.44
N ASP A 694 -7.90 -1.84 -32.61
CA ASP A 694 -9.31 -2.01 -33.00
C ASP A 694 -9.73 -0.94 -34.02
N ALA A 695 -9.32 0.32 -33.85
CA ALA A 695 -9.60 1.40 -34.80
C ALA A 695 -8.97 1.09 -36.15
N LEU A 696 -7.69 0.70 -36.19
CA LEU A 696 -6.99 0.31 -37.41
C LEU A 696 -7.69 -0.85 -38.12
N THR A 697 -8.07 -1.89 -37.38
CA THR A 697 -8.77 -3.05 -37.94
C THR A 697 -10.15 -2.67 -38.46
N HIS A 698 -10.87 -1.79 -37.76
CA HIS A 698 -12.18 -1.32 -38.19
C HIS A 698 -12.11 -0.51 -39.49
N ILE A 699 -11.16 0.44 -39.58
CA ILE A 699 -10.94 1.27 -40.77
C ILE A 699 -10.52 0.40 -41.96
N ASN A 700 -9.73 -0.63 -41.73
CA ASN A 700 -9.29 -1.59 -42.75
C ASN A 700 -10.38 -2.62 -43.13
N GLY A 701 -11.65 -2.25 -43.06
CA GLY A 701 -12.77 -3.10 -43.45
C GLY A 701 -13.04 -4.27 -42.50
N ARG A 702 -12.76 -4.10 -41.21
CA ARG A 702 -12.89 -5.10 -40.14
C ARG A 702 -11.94 -6.30 -40.29
N GLN A 703 -10.87 -6.13 -41.02
CA GLN A 703 -9.82 -7.15 -41.20
C GLN A 703 -8.49 -6.64 -40.67
N CYS A 704 -7.71 -7.51 -40.04
CA CYS A 704 -6.38 -7.17 -39.58
C CYS A 704 -5.48 -6.85 -40.78
N VAL A 705 -4.61 -5.85 -40.66
CA VAL A 705 -3.65 -5.48 -41.68
C VAL A 705 -2.62 -6.59 -41.80
N ARG A 706 -2.45 -7.16 -42.98
CA ARG A 706 -1.45 -8.23 -43.28
C ARG A 706 -0.23 -7.72 -44.01
N ASP A 707 -0.39 -6.67 -44.82
CA ASP A 707 0.69 -6.01 -45.57
C ASP A 707 0.75 -4.53 -45.21
N ALA A 708 1.83 -4.11 -44.57
CA ALA A 708 2.07 -2.73 -44.17
C ALA A 708 2.12 -1.74 -45.36
N ASN A 709 2.41 -2.22 -46.56
CA ASN A 709 2.57 -1.43 -47.77
C ASN A 709 1.32 -1.41 -48.64
N ALA A 710 0.25 -2.09 -48.25
CA ALA A 710 -1.01 -2.08 -49.00
C ALA A 710 -1.57 -0.67 -49.12
N GLU A 711 -2.25 -0.39 -50.26
CA GLU A 711 -2.90 0.90 -50.52
C GLU A 711 -3.89 1.26 -49.42
N GLY A 712 -3.88 2.50 -48.93
CA GLY A 712 -4.75 2.98 -47.86
C GLY A 712 -4.34 2.63 -46.42
N VAL A 713 -3.39 1.68 -46.20
CA VAL A 713 -2.97 1.27 -44.85
C VAL A 713 -2.30 2.41 -44.10
N ARG A 714 -1.52 3.24 -44.76
CA ARG A 714 -0.87 4.41 -44.17
C ARG A 714 -1.90 5.44 -43.66
N GLU A 715 -2.93 5.69 -44.46
CA GLU A 715 -4.03 6.56 -44.07
C GLU A 715 -4.85 5.97 -42.92
N ALA A 716 -5.13 4.67 -42.98
CA ALA A 716 -5.81 3.96 -41.91
C ALA A 716 -5.05 4.05 -40.56
N LYS A 717 -3.73 3.92 -40.57
CA LYS A 717 -2.89 4.11 -39.37
C LYS A 717 -2.95 5.54 -38.84
N GLN A 718 -2.95 6.54 -39.71
CA GLN A 718 -3.08 7.93 -39.33
C GLN A 718 -4.43 8.20 -38.68
N LEU A 719 -5.53 7.75 -39.29
CA LEU A 719 -6.87 7.88 -38.71
C LEU A 719 -7.02 7.15 -37.37
N ALA A 720 -6.40 5.97 -37.23
CA ALA A 720 -6.41 5.23 -35.96
C ALA A 720 -5.68 6.01 -34.85
N LEU A 721 -4.62 6.74 -35.17
CA LEU A 721 -3.93 7.61 -34.22
C LEU A 721 -4.77 8.84 -33.86
N GLU A 722 -5.51 9.43 -34.80
CA GLU A 722 -6.45 10.53 -34.55
C GLU A 722 -7.57 10.09 -33.59
N ILE A 723 -8.11 8.88 -33.75
CA ILE A 723 -9.07 8.29 -32.81
C ILE A 723 -8.44 8.15 -31.41
N CYS A 724 -7.15 7.78 -31.32
CA CYS A 724 -6.47 7.75 -30.03
C CYS A 724 -6.33 9.13 -29.41
N GLU A 725 -6.09 10.20 -30.19
CA GLU A 725 -6.01 11.58 -29.71
C GLU A 725 -7.35 12.05 -29.12
N GLU A 726 -8.42 11.74 -29.81
CA GLU A 726 -9.79 12.06 -29.34
C GLU A 726 -10.17 11.29 -28.06
N THR A 727 -9.83 9.99 -28.04
CA THR A 727 -10.16 9.11 -26.91
C THR A 727 -9.33 9.41 -25.66
N PHE A 728 -8.07 9.83 -25.83
CA PHE A 728 -7.13 10.10 -24.74
C PHE A 728 -6.59 11.53 -24.75
N PRO A 729 -7.43 12.54 -24.52
CA PRO A 729 -7.00 13.95 -24.55
C PRO A 729 -5.93 14.31 -23.52
N GLY A 730 -5.71 13.46 -22.49
CA GLY A 730 -4.63 13.59 -21.52
C GLY A 730 -3.25 13.19 -22.03
N ILE A 731 -3.15 12.51 -23.16
CA ILE A 731 -1.88 12.09 -23.75
C ILE A 731 -1.41 13.16 -24.74
N LYS A 732 -0.23 13.74 -24.51
CA LYS A 732 0.29 14.81 -25.36
C LYS A 732 0.70 14.35 -26.78
N ASN A 733 1.14 13.09 -26.91
CA ASN A 733 1.64 12.50 -28.14
C ASN A 733 1.24 11.03 -28.20
N PRO A 734 0.01 10.72 -28.56
CA PRO A 734 -0.49 9.34 -28.66
C PRO A 734 0.38 8.44 -29.56
N LYS A 735 0.81 8.94 -30.70
CA LYS A 735 1.72 8.20 -31.60
C LYS A 735 3.00 7.79 -30.87
N GLY A 736 3.66 8.74 -30.21
CA GLY A 736 4.89 8.45 -29.45
C GLY A 736 4.67 7.47 -28.29
N GLU A 737 3.50 7.50 -27.64
CA GLU A 737 3.15 6.53 -26.60
C GLU A 737 2.88 5.14 -27.19
N VAL A 738 2.16 5.03 -28.29
CA VAL A 738 1.93 3.75 -28.98
C VAL A 738 3.27 3.16 -29.44
N GLU A 739 4.16 3.96 -30.06
CA GLU A 739 5.51 3.54 -30.44
C GLU A 739 6.33 3.11 -29.22
N ARG A 740 6.23 3.82 -28.09
CA ARG A 740 6.88 3.46 -26.83
C ARG A 740 6.39 2.10 -26.33
N GLY A 741 5.11 1.83 -26.41
CA GLY A 741 4.54 0.53 -26.08
C GLY A 741 5.11 -0.59 -26.93
N PHE A 742 5.18 -0.41 -28.23
CA PHE A 742 5.75 -1.43 -29.12
C PHE A 742 7.26 -1.61 -28.94
N ARG A 743 8.02 -0.57 -28.55
CA ARG A 743 9.41 -0.76 -28.11
C ARG A 743 9.51 -1.64 -26.86
N PHE A 744 8.55 -1.49 -25.91
CA PHE A 744 8.50 -2.40 -24.76
C PHE A 744 8.14 -3.84 -25.16
N TRP A 745 7.22 -4.00 -26.11
CA TRP A 745 6.93 -5.31 -26.71
C TRP A 745 8.21 -5.96 -27.28
N ASP A 746 9.03 -5.21 -28.01
CA ASP A 746 10.32 -5.71 -28.56
C ASP A 746 11.28 -6.14 -27.44
N CYS A 747 11.32 -5.42 -26.31
CA CYS A 747 12.08 -5.84 -25.14
C CYS A 747 11.56 -7.16 -24.57
N ALA A 748 10.25 -7.29 -24.39
CA ALA A 748 9.60 -8.49 -23.86
C ALA A 748 9.84 -9.69 -24.79
N LEU A 749 9.71 -9.49 -26.10
CA LEU A 749 9.96 -10.52 -27.12
C LEU A 749 11.43 -10.97 -27.14
N THR A 750 12.37 -10.03 -27.00
CA THR A 750 13.81 -10.36 -26.90
C THR A 750 14.08 -11.23 -25.68
N ALA A 751 13.51 -10.87 -24.52
CA ALA A 751 13.63 -11.68 -23.31
C ALA A 751 13.00 -13.07 -23.48
N MET A 752 11.82 -13.15 -24.11
CA MET A 752 11.10 -14.41 -24.35
C MET A 752 11.91 -15.34 -25.25
N ARG A 753 12.50 -14.84 -26.35
CA ARG A 753 13.35 -15.61 -27.27
C ARG A 753 14.56 -16.20 -26.55
N LEU A 754 15.20 -15.42 -25.69
CA LEU A 754 16.33 -15.93 -24.93
C LEU A 754 15.91 -16.99 -23.90
N MET A 755 14.83 -16.77 -23.19
CA MET A 755 14.29 -17.77 -22.26
C MET A 755 13.90 -19.07 -22.98
N HIS A 756 13.34 -18.98 -24.19
CA HIS A 756 13.03 -20.13 -25.02
C HIS A 756 14.31 -20.88 -25.42
N SER A 757 15.34 -20.19 -25.91
CA SER A 757 16.62 -20.78 -26.26
C SER A 757 17.31 -21.50 -25.11
N GLU A 758 17.10 -21.03 -23.88
CA GLU A 758 17.61 -21.62 -22.65
C GLU A 758 16.67 -22.67 -22.03
N LYS A 759 15.55 -22.98 -22.67
CA LYS A 759 14.51 -23.90 -22.18
C LYS A 759 13.92 -23.49 -20.82
N ALA A 760 13.86 -22.18 -20.56
CA ALA A 760 13.33 -21.61 -19.32
C ALA A 760 11.83 -21.30 -19.41
N VAL A 761 11.22 -21.47 -20.58
CA VAL A 761 9.77 -21.33 -20.81
C VAL A 761 9.26 -22.48 -21.66
N LEU A 762 7.96 -22.73 -21.58
CA LEU A 762 7.28 -23.72 -22.40
C LEU A 762 7.29 -23.30 -23.88
N PRO A 763 7.54 -24.22 -24.83
CA PRO A 763 7.55 -23.92 -26.27
C PRO A 763 6.26 -23.26 -26.76
N GLU A 764 5.12 -23.72 -26.27
CA GLU A 764 3.79 -23.22 -26.66
C GLU A 764 3.61 -21.73 -26.34
N LEU A 765 4.20 -21.27 -25.21
CA LEU A 765 4.16 -19.86 -24.86
C LEU A 765 5.07 -19.02 -25.77
N ALA A 766 6.25 -19.51 -26.10
CA ALA A 766 7.14 -18.84 -27.03
C ALA A 766 6.50 -18.72 -28.42
N GLU A 767 5.83 -19.78 -28.91
CA GLU A 767 5.07 -19.78 -30.18
C GLU A 767 3.95 -18.73 -30.17
N GLN A 768 3.23 -18.55 -29.06
CA GLN A 768 2.22 -17.48 -28.93
C GLN A 768 2.83 -16.08 -29.11
N PHE A 769 4.02 -15.84 -28.55
CA PHE A 769 4.71 -14.55 -28.69
C PHE A 769 5.19 -14.32 -30.15
N GLU A 770 5.70 -15.34 -30.81
CA GLU A 770 6.10 -15.23 -32.23
C GLU A 770 4.89 -15.02 -33.13
N ALA A 771 3.78 -15.73 -32.91
CA ALA A 771 2.54 -15.52 -33.62
C ALA A 771 1.99 -14.10 -33.43
N ALA A 772 2.00 -13.60 -32.17
CA ALA A 772 1.59 -12.24 -31.88
C ALA A 772 2.51 -11.18 -32.53
N GLU A 773 3.82 -11.40 -32.58
CA GLU A 773 4.74 -10.52 -33.31
C GLU A 773 4.49 -10.53 -34.83
N ALA A 774 4.29 -11.70 -35.44
CA ALA A 774 3.98 -11.81 -36.85
C ALA A 774 2.68 -11.06 -37.19
N TRP A 775 1.68 -11.16 -36.33
CA TRP A 775 0.41 -10.47 -36.46
C TRP A 775 0.54 -8.94 -36.25
N LEU A 776 1.33 -8.51 -35.24
CA LEU A 776 1.47 -7.09 -34.88
C LEU A 776 2.33 -6.29 -35.86
N ARG A 777 3.35 -6.93 -36.47
CA ARG A 777 4.36 -6.25 -37.30
C ARG A 777 3.77 -5.34 -38.39
N PRO A 778 2.80 -5.75 -39.23
CA PRO A 778 2.22 -4.89 -40.25
C PRO A 778 1.33 -3.76 -39.67
N MET A 779 0.86 -3.87 -38.44
CA MET A 779 -0.05 -2.92 -37.79
C MET A 779 0.67 -1.82 -37.01
N ARG A 780 1.96 -1.89 -36.83
CA ARG A 780 2.74 -0.84 -36.14
C ARG A 780 2.62 0.50 -36.86
N PRO A 781 2.56 1.65 -36.11
CA PRO A 781 2.42 3.00 -36.68
C PRO A 781 3.43 3.34 -37.76
#